data_35b034021614031acf4976beca9e75e5
#
_entry.id   35b034021614031acf4976beca9e75e5
#
_cell.length_a   1.000
_cell.length_b   1.000
_cell.length_c   1.000
_cell.angle_alpha   90.00
_cell.angle_beta   90.00
_cell.angle_gamma   90.00
#
_symmetry.space_group_name_H-M   'P 1'
#
loop_
_entity.id
_entity.type
_entity.pdbx_description
1 polymer ?
#
loop_
_entity_poly.entity_id
_entity_poly.type
_entity_poly.pdbx_seq_one_letter_code
_entity_poly.pdbx_strand_id
1 'polypeptide(L)'
;MPSTSPQQTLKDVFGFDDFRGGQQAVVSRVLDGHSTAAIFATGAGKSLCYQLPALHLPHLTLVVSPLLALMQDQLSFLARHGVAAASIDSTQDRETTRDVMERAKSGELKILMISVERLKNERFRHFLRQVRISLMVVDEAHCLSEWGHNFRPDYLKLPDYQHDFAIPQVLLLTATATPAVIADMREKFAIAPDNVITTGFYRSNLELLVAPAMEDRQQQLIDWLKPQMLPGSEAPTIIYVTLQQTAEQVAKALAAQGIAAQAYHAGLDSERRDAIQGQFMRGDSPCIVATIAFGMGIDKGNIRNVVHYDLPKSIENYSQEIGRAGRDGLPSTCLTMAGRDGLRVLENFVYGDTPEYAGIIRLLEEIAAAGGQPDRQWEVLLFTLSRDTNIRSLPLKTLLVRLEMHGIIAPRFAFLAEYRLRYHIEPSELVGRFEGERAAFVRLIVDNIPIARTWGTVDFDRLHNAGQAQHIDASRARVITALEYFQDKGWLTLEGKRMTDVYEVLQPNFSIEALASQLFDECRHRERIEIERLQAMLALFESESCLTRRLAEHFGDSTFDAPPDTEQGRCGHCSVCYGHPVRLPDAPPLAALSDADFVRYATPLIERHAHQFGQPPNAQRLAHFLCGLTMPVFTPLKARSLDGFAVFEQRAYPEVREWLAGYLEC
;
A
#
# COMPACT_ATOMS: atom_id res chain seq x y z
N MET A 1 -37.30 15.50 -0.91
CA MET A 1 -36.67 14.27 -1.43
C MET A 1 -37.74 13.21 -1.55
N PRO A 2 -37.81 12.38 -2.58
CA PRO A 2 -38.82 11.34 -2.68
C PRO A 2 -38.62 10.34 -1.53
N SER A 3 -39.72 9.93 -0.94
CA SER A 3 -39.84 8.96 0.16
C SER A 3 -39.63 7.52 -0.31
N THR A 4 -38.68 7.27 -1.18
CA THR A 4 -38.34 5.90 -1.61
C THR A 4 -37.59 5.20 -0.49
N SER A 5 -38.04 4.00 -0.15
CA SER A 5 -37.38 3.18 0.87
C SER A 5 -35.98 2.72 0.35
N PRO A 6 -35.02 2.42 1.22
CA PRO A 6 -33.73 1.85 0.82
C PRO A 6 -33.89 0.60 -0.05
N GLN A 7 -34.86 -0.25 0.24
CA GLN A 7 -35.19 -1.44 -0.57
C GLN A 7 -35.64 -1.07 -2.01
N GLN A 8 -36.43 -0.02 -2.14
CA GLN A 8 -36.86 0.44 -3.46
C GLN A 8 -35.68 1.03 -4.25
N THR A 9 -34.81 1.80 -3.59
CA THR A 9 -33.61 2.34 -4.23
C THR A 9 -32.65 1.22 -4.65
N LEU A 10 -32.51 0.15 -3.85
CA LEU A 10 -31.72 -1.02 -4.19
C LEU A 10 -32.18 -1.63 -5.52
N LYS A 11 -33.49 -1.75 -5.70
CA LYS A 11 -34.10 -2.33 -6.91
C LYS A 11 -34.03 -1.40 -8.09
N ASP A 12 -34.46 -0.15 -7.92
CA ASP A 12 -34.66 0.79 -9.04
C ASP A 12 -33.34 1.34 -9.58
N VAL A 13 -32.35 1.57 -8.70
CA VAL A 13 -31.06 2.15 -9.08
C VAL A 13 -30.02 1.06 -9.34
N PHE A 14 -29.89 0.09 -8.44
CA PHE A 14 -28.81 -0.90 -8.51
C PHE A 14 -29.23 -2.23 -9.14
N GLY A 15 -30.53 -2.47 -9.36
CA GLY A 15 -31.05 -3.67 -10.02
C GLY A 15 -30.98 -4.93 -9.17
N PHE A 16 -30.84 -4.81 -7.84
CA PHE A 16 -30.83 -5.95 -6.92
C PHE A 16 -32.19 -6.07 -6.22
N ASP A 17 -32.73 -7.28 -6.18
CA ASP A 17 -34.00 -7.51 -5.52
C ASP A 17 -33.91 -7.46 -3.99
N ASP A 18 -32.82 -7.99 -3.40
CA ASP A 18 -32.63 -8.08 -1.95
C ASP A 18 -31.22 -7.73 -1.51
N PHE A 19 -31.10 -7.25 -0.25
CA PHE A 19 -29.82 -7.07 0.44
C PHE A 19 -29.18 -8.43 0.74
N ARG A 20 -27.85 -8.50 0.64
CA ARG A 20 -27.06 -9.67 0.98
C ARG A 20 -26.51 -9.54 2.41
N GLY A 21 -26.54 -10.63 3.18
CA GLY A 21 -25.93 -10.71 4.52
C GLY A 21 -26.28 -9.49 5.40
N GLY A 22 -25.29 -8.89 6.04
CA GLY A 22 -25.46 -7.73 6.93
C GLY A 22 -25.70 -6.37 6.26
N GLN A 23 -25.80 -6.28 4.90
CA GLN A 23 -25.91 -5.01 4.20
C GLN A 23 -27.07 -4.14 4.67
N GLN A 24 -28.26 -4.74 4.85
CA GLN A 24 -29.45 -4.02 5.31
C GLN A 24 -29.23 -3.40 6.69
N ALA A 25 -28.61 -4.14 7.61
CA ALA A 25 -28.32 -3.64 8.95
C ALA A 25 -27.35 -2.45 8.92
N VAL A 26 -26.29 -2.51 8.09
CA VAL A 26 -25.34 -1.39 7.91
C VAL A 26 -26.04 -0.19 7.31
N VAL A 27 -26.81 -0.37 6.23
CA VAL A 27 -27.55 0.71 5.56
C VAL A 27 -28.50 1.40 6.54
N SER A 28 -29.26 0.63 7.34
CA SER A 28 -30.16 1.20 8.33
C SER A 28 -29.40 2.01 9.40
N ARG A 29 -28.33 1.47 9.97
CA ARG A 29 -27.52 2.18 10.98
C ARG A 29 -26.95 3.50 10.45
N VAL A 30 -26.44 3.49 9.23
CA VAL A 30 -25.91 4.70 8.57
C VAL A 30 -27.01 5.73 8.34
N LEU A 31 -28.19 5.32 7.88
CA LEU A 31 -29.33 6.21 7.64
C LEU A 31 -29.93 6.76 8.96
N ASP A 32 -29.83 5.99 10.02
CA ASP A 32 -30.21 6.42 11.38
C ASP A 32 -29.19 7.38 12.02
N GLY A 33 -28.08 7.69 11.32
CA GLY A 33 -27.06 8.65 11.78
C GLY A 33 -25.97 8.05 12.68
N HIS A 34 -25.81 6.74 12.69
CA HIS A 34 -24.82 6.07 13.54
C HIS A 34 -23.51 5.80 12.82
N SER A 35 -22.39 6.12 13.47
CA SER A 35 -21.08 5.62 13.05
C SER A 35 -21.06 4.09 13.14
N THR A 36 -20.63 3.42 12.06
CA THR A 36 -20.80 1.98 11.89
C THR A 36 -19.52 1.33 11.36
N ALA A 37 -19.22 0.11 11.80
CA ALA A 37 -18.17 -0.72 11.22
C ALA A 37 -18.79 -1.98 10.58
N ALA A 38 -18.48 -2.21 9.30
CA ALA A 38 -18.93 -3.38 8.56
C ALA A 38 -17.73 -4.29 8.21
N ILE A 39 -17.72 -5.46 8.84
CA ILE A 39 -16.66 -6.46 8.71
C ILE A 39 -17.23 -7.60 7.86
N PHE A 40 -17.06 -7.49 6.56
CA PHE A 40 -17.67 -8.40 5.60
C PHE A 40 -16.60 -9.14 4.80
N ALA A 41 -16.75 -10.42 4.62
CA ALA A 41 -15.86 -11.22 3.78
C ALA A 41 -15.68 -10.59 2.39
N THR A 42 -14.54 -10.87 1.75
CA THR A 42 -14.27 -10.42 0.38
C THR A 42 -15.37 -10.93 -0.57
N GLY A 43 -15.91 -10.03 -1.41
CA GLY A 43 -17.00 -10.37 -2.34
C GLY A 43 -18.41 -10.25 -1.77
N ALA A 44 -18.59 -9.94 -0.48
CA ALA A 44 -19.92 -9.76 0.13
C ALA A 44 -20.63 -8.44 -0.21
N GLY A 45 -20.09 -7.65 -1.13
CA GLY A 45 -20.74 -6.41 -1.61
C GLY A 45 -20.68 -5.24 -0.64
N LYS A 46 -19.52 -5.03 0.04
CA LYS A 46 -19.27 -3.93 0.99
C LYS A 46 -19.58 -2.54 0.41
N SER A 47 -19.29 -2.31 -0.87
CA SER A 47 -19.44 -1.01 -1.51
C SER A 47 -20.89 -0.51 -1.51
N LEU A 48 -21.87 -1.39 -1.62
CA LEU A 48 -23.28 -1.04 -1.57
C LEU A 48 -23.66 -0.38 -0.24
N CYS A 49 -22.98 -0.74 0.86
CA CYS A 49 -23.20 -0.20 2.20
C CYS A 49 -22.99 1.32 2.31
N TYR A 50 -22.25 1.95 1.37
CA TYR A 50 -22.16 3.40 1.29
C TYR A 50 -22.79 3.99 0.04
N GLN A 51 -22.78 3.25 -1.08
CA GLN A 51 -23.30 3.73 -2.35
C GLN A 51 -24.81 4.02 -2.26
N LEU A 52 -25.55 3.14 -1.63
CA LEU A 52 -26.99 3.29 -1.44
C LEU A 52 -27.32 4.40 -0.43
N PRO A 53 -26.75 4.44 0.80
CA PRO A 53 -26.99 5.55 1.72
C PRO A 53 -26.62 6.92 1.15
N ALA A 54 -25.57 7.02 0.33
CA ALA A 54 -25.18 8.29 -0.30
C ALA A 54 -26.30 8.93 -1.11
N LEU A 55 -27.23 8.15 -1.67
CA LEU A 55 -28.38 8.66 -2.41
C LEU A 55 -29.47 9.22 -1.49
N HIS A 56 -29.56 8.74 -0.26
CA HIS A 56 -30.54 9.17 0.74
C HIS A 56 -30.01 10.29 1.66
N LEU A 57 -28.69 10.37 1.83
CA LEU A 57 -28.07 11.40 2.66
C LEU A 57 -28.13 12.79 2.01
N PRO A 58 -28.33 13.87 2.81
CA PRO A 58 -28.56 15.21 2.27
C PRO A 58 -27.31 15.78 1.56
N HIS A 59 -26.12 15.47 2.04
CA HIS A 59 -24.87 16.06 1.58
C HIS A 59 -23.89 14.99 1.07
N LEU A 60 -22.68 15.42 0.73
CA LEU A 60 -21.63 14.58 0.13
C LEU A 60 -21.26 13.38 1.04
N THR A 61 -21.03 12.24 0.41
CA THR A 61 -20.33 11.09 1.01
C THR A 61 -18.88 11.11 0.56
N LEU A 62 -17.96 11.29 1.50
CA LEU A 62 -16.51 11.26 1.26
C LEU A 62 -15.98 9.86 1.48
N VAL A 63 -15.41 9.23 0.44
CA VAL A 63 -14.84 7.89 0.52
C VAL A 63 -13.32 7.98 0.47
N VAL A 64 -12.66 7.50 1.53
CA VAL A 64 -11.20 7.36 1.59
C VAL A 64 -10.85 5.91 1.26
N SER A 65 -10.17 5.71 0.13
CA SER A 65 -9.75 4.37 -0.32
C SER A 65 -8.24 4.35 -0.61
N PRO A 66 -7.52 3.26 -0.29
CA PRO A 66 -6.09 3.17 -0.49
C PRO A 66 -5.67 2.87 -1.93
N LEU A 67 -6.61 2.64 -2.85
CA LEU A 67 -6.36 2.02 -4.15
C LEU A 67 -7.06 2.76 -5.29
N LEU A 68 -6.27 3.35 -6.18
CA LEU A 68 -6.76 4.07 -7.36
C LEU A 68 -7.54 3.16 -8.31
N ALA A 69 -7.06 1.95 -8.58
CA ALA A 69 -7.74 0.99 -9.47
C ALA A 69 -9.13 0.63 -8.95
N LEU A 70 -9.27 0.36 -7.65
CA LEU A 70 -10.57 0.07 -7.04
C LEU A 70 -11.52 1.27 -7.14
N MET A 71 -11.02 2.49 -6.94
CA MET A 71 -11.84 3.71 -7.10
C MET A 71 -12.37 3.84 -8.52
N GLN A 72 -11.57 3.55 -9.54
CA GLN A 72 -11.95 3.59 -10.95
C GLN A 72 -13.06 2.58 -11.29
N ASP A 73 -12.94 1.36 -10.79
CA ASP A 73 -13.97 0.33 -10.96
C ASP A 73 -15.29 0.73 -10.29
N GLN A 74 -15.22 1.28 -9.07
CA GLN A 74 -16.39 1.78 -8.36
C GLN A 74 -17.05 2.96 -9.08
N LEU A 75 -16.26 3.91 -9.60
CA LEU A 75 -16.77 5.04 -10.38
C LEU A 75 -17.44 4.57 -11.66
N SER A 76 -16.86 3.60 -12.36
CA SER A 76 -17.44 3.00 -13.56
C SER A 76 -18.78 2.29 -13.27
N PHE A 77 -18.87 1.62 -12.14
CA PHE A 77 -20.10 1.01 -11.65
C PHE A 77 -21.16 2.08 -11.36
N LEU A 78 -20.82 3.12 -10.57
CA LEU A 78 -21.73 4.20 -10.21
C LEU A 78 -22.23 4.98 -11.42
N ALA A 79 -21.35 5.25 -12.40
CA ALA A 79 -21.71 5.94 -13.64
C ALA A 79 -22.76 5.15 -14.46
N ARG A 80 -22.62 3.82 -14.54
CA ARG A 80 -23.59 2.94 -15.22
C ARG A 80 -24.98 2.97 -14.56
N HIS A 81 -25.03 3.26 -13.25
CA HIS A 81 -26.27 3.36 -12.48
C HIS A 81 -26.76 4.80 -12.31
N GLY A 82 -26.15 5.76 -13.03
CA GLY A 82 -26.59 7.17 -13.02
C GLY A 82 -26.30 7.90 -11.70
N VAL A 83 -25.40 7.39 -10.88
CA VAL A 83 -25.01 8.02 -9.59
C VAL A 83 -23.90 9.02 -9.82
N ALA A 84 -24.09 10.28 -9.42
CA ALA A 84 -23.11 11.35 -9.54
C ALA A 84 -21.95 11.14 -8.55
N ALA A 85 -20.86 10.60 -9.05
CA ALA A 85 -19.64 10.33 -8.29
C ALA A 85 -18.40 10.78 -9.06
N ALA A 86 -17.33 11.14 -8.34
CA ALA A 86 -16.05 11.48 -8.92
C ALA A 86 -14.91 11.10 -7.96
N SER A 87 -13.66 11.05 -8.46
CA SER A 87 -12.46 10.97 -7.63
C SER A 87 -11.63 12.23 -7.73
N ILE A 88 -10.76 12.42 -6.74
CA ILE A 88 -9.61 13.33 -6.82
C ILE A 88 -8.36 12.54 -6.44
N ASP A 89 -7.52 12.26 -7.44
CA ASP A 89 -6.31 11.48 -7.29
C ASP A 89 -5.08 12.15 -7.94
N SER A 90 -3.93 11.51 -7.88
CA SER A 90 -2.67 12.06 -8.37
C SER A 90 -2.48 11.99 -9.88
N THR A 91 -3.35 11.28 -10.60
CA THR A 91 -3.25 11.08 -12.05
C THR A 91 -4.02 12.13 -12.86
N GLN A 92 -4.92 12.86 -12.18
CA GLN A 92 -5.78 13.87 -12.81
C GLN A 92 -5.06 15.20 -13.03
N ASP A 93 -5.40 15.86 -14.12
CA ASP A 93 -5.00 17.23 -14.39
C ASP A 93 -5.71 18.24 -13.46
N ARG A 94 -5.25 19.48 -13.49
CA ARG A 94 -5.77 20.55 -12.63
C ARG A 94 -7.18 21.01 -13.00
N GLU A 95 -7.53 20.98 -14.28
CA GLU A 95 -8.83 21.42 -14.76
C GLU A 95 -9.90 20.44 -14.31
N THR A 96 -9.68 19.15 -14.50
CA THR A 96 -10.52 18.06 -14.01
C THR A 96 -10.68 18.12 -12.49
N THR A 97 -9.56 18.31 -11.75
CA THR A 97 -9.60 18.43 -10.29
C THR A 97 -10.44 19.63 -9.85
N ARG A 98 -10.33 20.79 -10.53
CA ARG A 98 -11.10 21.99 -10.21
C ARG A 98 -12.58 21.78 -10.49
N ASP A 99 -12.95 21.19 -11.65
CA ASP A 99 -14.33 20.86 -11.98
C ASP A 99 -14.97 19.97 -10.92
N VAL A 100 -14.28 18.90 -10.51
CA VAL A 100 -14.76 17.99 -9.45
C VAL A 100 -14.97 18.75 -8.13
N MET A 101 -14.06 19.66 -7.75
CA MET A 101 -14.20 20.48 -6.54
C MET A 101 -15.41 21.41 -6.62
N GLU A 102 -15.67 22.04 -7.76
CA GLU A 102 -16.84 22.91 -7.97
C GLU A 102 -18.15 22.13 -7.91
N ARG A 103 -18.22 20.98 -8.55
CA ARG A 103 -19.39 20.07 -8.51
C ARG A 103 -19.65 19.51 -7.11
N ALA A 104 -18.59 19.26 -6.31
CA ALA A 104 -18.74 18.87 -4.92
C ALA A 104 -19.29 20.01 -4.06
N LYS A 105 -18.84 21.27 -4.28
CA LYS A 105 -19.34 22.46 -3.58
C LYS A 105 -20.81 22.80 -3.93
N SER A 106 -21.18 22.64 -5.21
CA SER A 106 -22.54 22.89 -5.65
C SER A 106 -23.56 21.86 -5.14
N GLY A 107 -23.07 20.71 -4.61
CA GLY A 107 -23.92 19.59 -4.18
C GLY A 107 -24.41 18.70 -5.34
N GLU A 108 -23.83 18.83 -6.53
CA GLU A 108 -24.10 17.95 -7.66
C GLU A 108 -23.59 16.53 -7.39
N LEU A 109 -22.40 16.41 -6.78
CA LEU A 109 -21.84 15.12 -6.45
C LEU A 109 -22.47 14.52 -5.19
N LYS A 110 -22.78 13.23 -5.25
CA LYS A 110 -23.21 12.42 -4.10
C LYS A 110 -22.04 11.72 -3.43
N ILE A 111 -21.03 11.31 -4.21
CA ILE A 111 -19.85 10.57 -3.72
C ILE A 111 -18.58 11.22 -4.26
N LEU A 112 -17.66 11.52 -3.38
CA LEU A 112 -16.29 11.93 -3.71
C LEU A 112 -15.30 10.90 -3.15
N MET A 113 -14.53 10.27 -4.04
CA MET A 113 -13.50 9.30 -3.67
C MET A 113 -12.13 9.96 -3.68
N ILE A 114 -11.34 9.69 -2.64
CA ILE A 114 -9.99 10.23 -2.51
C ILE A 114 -9.01 9.19 -1.96
N SER A 115 -7.73 9.37 -2.22
CA SER A 115 -6.70 8.71 -1.44
C SER A 115 -6.41 9.49 -0.15
N VAL A 116 -5.97 8.81 0.89
CA VAL A 116 -5.68 9.44 2.20
C VAL A 116 -4.58 10.51 2.09
N GLU A 117 -3.62 10.34 1.17
CA GLU A 117 -2.52 11.28 0.93
C GLU A 117 -3.02 12.66 0.48
N ARG A 118 -4.21 12.75 -0.13
CA ARG A 118 -4.82 14.03 -0.50
C ARG A 118 -5.11 14.92 0.70
N LEU A 119 -5.38 14.32 1.86
CA LEU A 119 -5.65 15.04 3.09
C LEU A 119 -4.40 15.74 3.67
N LYS A 120 -3.18 15.43 3.21
CA LYS A 120 -1.97 16.19 3.53
C LYS A 120 -1.95 17.57 2.87
N ASN A 121 -2.64 17.74 1.75
CA ASN A 121 -2.64 18.99 1.01
C ASN A 121 -3.54 20.05 1.69
N GLU A 122 -2.95 21.15 2.14
CA GLU A 122 -3.67 22.21 2.86
C GLU A 122 -4.79 22.85 2.03
N ARG A 123 -4.56 23.09 0.72
CA ARG A 123 -5.59 23.63 -0.19
C ARG A 123 -6.77 22.69 -0.32
N PHE A 124 -6.51 21.38 -0.35
CA PHE A 124 -7.55 20.37 -0.39
C PHE A 124 -8.33 20.33 0.94
N ARG A 125 -7.64 20.40 2.08
CA ARG A 125 -8.33 20.51 3.38
C ARG A 125 -9.18 21.78 3.48
N HIS A 126 -8.66 22.92 3.00
CA HIS A 126 -9.44 24.16 2.93
C HIS A 126 -10.69 24.03 2.06
N PHE A 127 -10.60 23.33 0.92
CA PHE A 127 -11.76 23.00 0.10
C PHE A 127 -12.77 22.13 0.87
N LEU A 128 -12.34 21.05 1.53
CA LEU A 128 -13.24 20.16 2.28
C LEU A 128 -13.98 20.88 3.41
N ARG A 129 -13.36 21.87 4.07
CA ARG A 129 -14.04 22.70 5.08
C ARG A 129 -15.18 23.54 4.52
N GLN A 130 -15.23 23.75 3.22
CA GLN A 130 -16.30 24.50 2.54
C GLN A 130 -17.44 23.58 2.03
N VAL A 131 -17.25 22.26 2.10
CA VAL A 131 -18.20 21.26 1.63
C VAL A 131 -18.92 20.63 2.81
N ARG A 132 -20.25 20.53 2.75
CA ARG A 132 -20.99 19.76 3.76
C ARG A 132 -20.89 18.28 3.44
N ILE A 133 -20.40 17.53 4.42
CA ILE A 133 -20.19 16.07 4.30
C ILE A 133 -21.13 15.37 5.29
N SER A 134 -21.97 14.48 4.81
CA SER A 134 -22.88 13.68 5.64
C SER A 134 -22.24 12.42 6.20
N LEU A 135 -21.29 11.83 5.47
CA LEU A 135 -20.71 10.54 5.80
C LEU A 135 -19.25 10.48 5.33
N MET A 136 -18.34 10.06 6.21
CA MET A 136 -17.00 9.62 5.81
C MET A 136 -16.97 8.10 5.75
N VAL A 137 -16.55 7.56 4.63
CA VAL A 137 -16.34 6.12 4.44
C VAL A 137 -14.85 5.85 4.42
N VAL A 138 -14.39 4.92 5.23
CA VAL A 138 -13.01 4.45 5.24
C VAL A 138 -12.99 3.03 4.71
N ASP A 139 -12.56 2.90 3.47
CA ASP A 139 -12.38 1.60 2.84
C ASP A 139 -11.04 0.99 3.28
N GLU A 140 -10.99 -0.34 3.36
CA GLU A 140 -9.87 -1.10 3.93
C GLU A 140 -9.47 -0.57 5.32
N ALA A 141 -10.48 -0.38 6.18
CA ALA A 141 -10.32 0.26 7.48
C ALA A 141 -9.34 -0.45 8.43
N HIS A 142 -8.98 -1.72 8.17
CA HIS A 142 -7.90 -2.40 8.88
C HIS A 142 -6.55 -1.68 8.77
N CYS A 143 -6.37 -0.83 7.75
CA CYS A 143 -5.17 0.02 7.61
C CYS A 143 -5.02 1.08 8.71
N LEU A 144 -6.09 1.38 9.45
CA LEU A 144 -6.11 2.29 10.62
C LEU A 144 -5.37 1.74 11.83
N SER A 145 -5.28 0.43 11.94
CA SER A 145 -4.76 -0.23 13.12
C SER A 145 -3.32 -0.67 12.91
N GLU A 146 -2.47 -0.39 13.88
CA GLU A 146 -1.10 -0.94 13.91
C GLU A 146 -1.13 -2.48 14.08
N TRP A 147 -2.24 -3.01 14.59
CA TRP A 147 -2.54 -4.43 14.64
C TRP A 147 -3.06 -4.98 13.30
N GLY A 148 -3.26 -4.12 12.29
CA GLY A 148 -3.69 -4.50 10.94
C GLY A 148 -2.51 -4.95 10.06
N HIS A 149 -2.74 -5.89 9.16
CA HIS A 149 -1.71 -6.50 8.30
C HIS A 149 -1.17 -5.59 7.18
N ASN A 150 -1.92 -4.55 6.79
CA ASN A 150 -1.56 -3.57 5.76
C ASN A 150 -1.59 -2.15 6.33
N PHE A 151 -0.99 -1.98 7.51
CA PHE A 151 -0.94 -0.69 8.20
C PHE A 151 -0.44 0.43 7.29
N ARG A 152 -1.22 1.52 7.27
CA ARG A 152 -0.89 2.75 6.56
C ARG A 152 -0.86 3.92 7.54
N PRO A 153 0.30 4.51 7.80
CA PRO A 153 0.44 5.56 8.80
C PRO A 153 -0.56 6.71 8.62
N ASP A 154 -0.80 7.15 7.39
CA ASP A 154 -1.70 8.25 7.08
C ASP A 154 -3.16 8.00 7.50
N TYR A 155 -3.57 6.74 7.61
CA TYR A 155 -4.90 6.37 8.09
C TYR A 155 -5.10 6.69 9.59
N LEU A 156 -4.05 6.69 10.40
CA LEU A 156 -4.11 7.04 11.83
C LEU A 156 -4.69 8.44 12.07
N LYS A 157 -4.60 9.33 11.07
CA LYS A 157 -5.05 10.72 11.17
C LYS A 157 -6.52 10.92 10.77
N LEU A 158 -7.19 9.87 10.29
CA LEU A 158 -8.58 9.99 9.82
C LEU A 158 -9.56 10.39 10.93
N PRO A 159 -9.42 9.95 12.19
CA PRO A 159 -10.26 10.47 13.28
C PRO A 159 -10.13 11.98 13.46
N ASP A 160 -8.92 12.53 13.41
CA ASP A 160 -8.67 13.97 13.51
C ASP A 160 -9.34 14.72 12.34
N TYR A 161 -9.23 14.19 11.12
CA TYR A 161 -9.90 14.78 9.95
C TYR A 161 -11.42 14.70 10.03
N GLN A 162 -11.99 13.64 10.61
CA GLN A 162 -13.43 13.57 10.88
C GLN A 162 -13.87 14.75 11.76
N HIS A 163 -13.12 14.99 12.83
CA HIS A 163 -13.38 16.10 13.75
C HIS A 163 -13.17 17.47 13.07
N ASP A 164 -12.04 17.67 12.38
CA ASP A 164 -11.67 18.92 11.72
C ASP A 164 -12.66 19.38 10.65
N PHE A 165 -13.29 18.44 9.95
CA PHE A 165 -14.29 18.70 8.93
C PHE A 165 -15.72 18.62 9.47
N ALA A 166 -15.90 18.45 10.79
CA ALA A 166 -17.19 18.31 11.45
C ALA A 166 -18.10 17.24 10.77
N ILE A 167 -17.54 16.10 10.39
CA ILE A 167 -18.28 15.01 9.75
C ILE A 167 -19.05 14.23 10.81
N PRO A 168 -20.39 14.16 10.72
CA PRO A 168 -21.22 13.67 11.81
C PRO A 168 -21.09 12.17 12.06
N GLN A 169 -20.75 11.38 11.05
CA GLN A 169 -20.67 9.92 11.16
C GLN A 169 -19.66 9.31 10.20
N VAL A 170 -19.18 8.11 10.53
CA VAL A 170 -18.28 7.33 9.71
C VAL A 170 -18.83 5.93 9.42
N LEU A 171 -18.42 5.38 8.28
CA LEU A 171 -18.61 3.97 7.95
C LEU A 171 -17.23 3.35 7.66
N LEU A 172 -16.82 2.43 8.53
CA LEU A 172 -15.59 1.68 8.36
C LEU A 172 -15.88 0.36 7.64
N LEU A 173 -15.17 0.11 6.54
CA LEU A 173 -15.34 -1.08 5.71
C LEU A 173 -14.04 -1.89 5.67
N THR A 174 -14.11 -3.17 5.98
CA THR A 174 -12.97 -4.08 5.81
C THR A 174 -13.41 -5.51 5.59
N ALA A 175 -12.53 -6.31 4.98
CA ALA A 175 -12.75 -7.74 4.81
C ALA A 175 -11.97 -8.58 5.84
N THR A 176 -11.00 -7.99 6.52
CA THR A 176 -10.03 -8.71 7.35
C THR A 176 -9.72 -7.89 8.60
N ALA A 177 -10.51 -8.09 9.65
CA ALA A 177 -10.26 -7.44 10.94
C ALA A 177 -10.38 -8.46 12.06
N THR A 178 -9.31 -8.63 12.83
CA THR A 178 -9.30 -9.41 14.06
C THR A 178 -10.06 -8.68 15.16
N PRO A 179 -10.49 -9.35 16.25
CA PRO A 179 -11.12 -8.69 17.40
C PRO A 179 -10.33 -7.50 17.95
N ALA A 180 -8.99 -7.60 17.96
CA ALA A 180 -8.10 -6.49 18.38
C ALA A 180 -8.19 -5.28 17.43
N VAL A 181 -8.18 -5.51 16.11
CA VAL A 181 -8.36 -4.46 15.10
C VAL A 181 -9.73 -3.80 15.21
N ILE A 182 -10.79 -4.59 15.43
CA ILE A 182 -12.15 -4.07 15.62
C ILE A 182 -12.23 -3.20 16.87
N ALA A 183 -11.61 -3.61 17.99
CA ALA A 183 -11.58 -2.84 19.22
C ALA A 183 -10.86 -1.49 19.01
N ASP A 184 -9.70 -1.49 18.35
CA ASP A 184 -8.92 -0.28 18.03
C ASP A 184 -9.72 0.69 17.11
N MET A 185 -10.36 0.16 16.05
CA MET A 185 -11.21 0.96 15.16
C MET A 185 -12.40 1.59 15.92
N ARG A 186 -13.02 0.82 16.81
CA ARG A 186 -14.14 1.31 17.64
C ARG A 186 -13.72 2.43 18.57
N GLU A 187 -12.58 2.27 19.23
CA GLU A 187 -12.03 3.30 20.13
C GLU A 187 -11.73 4.58 19.38
N LYS A 188 -11.00 4.51 18.26
CA LYS A 188 -10.61 5.69 17.46
C LYS A 188 -11.78 6.51 16.91
N PHE A 189 -12.90 5.85 16.57
CA PHE A 189 -14.07 6.52 15.97
C PHE A 189 -15.30 6.53 16.89
N ALA A 190 -15.13 6.20 18.16
CA ALA A 190 -16.21 6.12 19.13
C ALA A 190 -17.44 5.29 18.66
N ILE A 191 -17.20 4.15 17.98
CA ILE A 191 -18.27 3.29 17.46
C ILE A 191 -18.79 2.38 18.60
N ALA A 192 -20.11 2.43 18.83
CA ALA A 192 -20.75 1.57 19.82
C ALA A 192 -20.69 0.09 19.42
N PRO A 193 -20.62 -0.86 20.38
CA PRO A 193 -20.57 -2.30 20.07
C PRO A 193 -21.67 -2.77 19.12
N ASP A 194 -22.91 -2.29 19.32
CA ASP A 194 -24.08 -2.67 18.52
C ASP A 194 -24.06 -2.14 17.07
N ASN A 195 -23.13 -1.24 16.77
CA ASN A 195 -22.91 -0.70 15.43
C ASN A 195 -21.76 -1.39 14.68
N VAL A 196 -21.24 -2.49 15.22
CA VAL A 196 -20.30 -3.37 14.50
C VAL A 196 -21.09 -4.52 13.89
N ILE A 197 -21.14 -4.57 12.56
CA ILE A 197 -21.88 -5.59 11.82
C ILE A 197 -20.86 -6.53 11.15
N THR A 198 -20.89 -7.79 11.52
CA THR A 198 -20.04 -8.84 10.94
C THR A 198 -20.89 -9.85 10.18
N THR A 199 -20.41 -10.37 9.07
CA THR A 199 -21.11 -11.40 8.27
C THR A 199 -20.45 -12.77 8.34
N GLY A 200 -19.43 -12.91 9.19
CA GLY A 200 -18.61 -14.12 9.24
C GLY A 200 -17.56 -14.20 8.12
N PHE A 201 -16.64 -15.13 8.30
CA PHE A 201 -15.51 -15.37 7.39
C PHE A 201 -15.60 -16.73 6.69
N TYR A 202 -16.52 -17.58 7.15
CA TYR A 202 -16.69 -18.92 6.59
C TYR A 202 -17.25 -18.89 5.16
N ARG A 203 -16.57 -19.59 4.27
CA ARG A 203 -16.91 -19.79 2.87
C ARG A 203 -16.99 -21.27 2.56
N SER A 204 -18.20 -21.83 2.50
CA SER A 204 -18.45 -23.27 2.29
C SER A 204 -18.00 -23.78 0.91
N ASN A 205 -17.81 -22.87 -0.05
CA ASN A 205 -17.36 -23.22 -1.39
C ASN A 205 -15.82 -23.19 -1.58
N LEU A 206 -15.04 -22.89 -0.52
CA LEU A 206 -13.58 -22.87 -0.59
C LEU A 206 -12.99 -24.11 0.09
N GLU A 207 -12.29 -24.92 -0.66
CA GLU A 207 -11.52 -26.04 -0.16
C GLU A 207 -10.12 -25.57 0.23
N LEU A 208 -9.74 -25.72 1.52
CA LEU A 208 -8.43 -25.32 2.01
C LEU A 208 -7.49 -26.51 2.12
N LEU A 209 -6.53 -26.55 1.22
CA LEU A 209 -5.54 -27.64 1.14
C LEU A 209 -4.15 -27.13 1.50
N VAL A 210 -3.44 -27.94 2.28
CA VAL A 210 -2.01 -27.76 2.57
C VAL A 210 -1.26 -28.98 2.07
N ALA A 211 -0.26 -28.79 1.26
CA ALA A 211 0.66 -29.83 0.81
C ALA A 211 2.08 -29.45 1.25
N PRO A 212 2.85 -30.38 1.86
CA PRO A 212 4.25 -30.12 2.16
C PRO A 212 5.00 -29.79 0.87
N ALA A 213 5.88 -28.79 0.90
CA ALA A 213 6.74 -28.51 -0.22
C ALA A 213 7.70 -29.68 -0.47
N MET A 214 7.73 -30.20 -1.67
CA MET A 214 8.67 -31.23 -2.09
C MET A 214 10.01 -30.59 -2.46
N GLU A 215 11.06 -31.39 -2.60
CA GLU A 215 12.40 -30.94 -3.04
C GLU A 215 12.31 -30.17 -4.37
N ASP A 216 11.53 -30.68 -5.34
CA ASP A 216 11.16 -29.95 -6.55
C ASP A 216 9.73 -29.40 -6.45
N ARG A 217 9.59 -28.29 -5.73
CA ARG A 217 8.31 -27.58 -5.57
C ARG A 217 7.73 -27.11 -6.92
N GLN A 218 8.59 -26.77 -7.87
CA GLN A 218 8.15 -26.31 -9.18
C GLN A 218 7.49 -27.45 -9.96
N GLN A 219 8.08 -28.64 -9.95
CA GLN A 219 7.48 -29.81 -10.58
C GLN A 219 6.18 -30.23 -9.86
N GLN A 220 6.16 -30.17 -8.54
CA GLN A 220 4.94 -30.42 -7.74
C GLN A 220 3.79 -29.50 -8.16
N LEU A 221 4.05 -28.21 -8.36
CA LEU A 221 3.06 -27.24 -8.84
C LEU A 221 2.57 -27.59 -10.26
N ILE A 222 3.49 -27.93 -11.17
CA ILE A 222 3.17 -28.29 -12.55
C ILE A 222 2.26 -29.52 -12.58
N ASP A 223 2.61 -30.57 -11.84
CA ASP A 223 1.86 -31.83 -11.80
C ASP A 223 0.44 -31.62 -11.23
N TRP A 224 0.32 -30.78 -10.22
CA TRP A 224 -0.98 -30.44 -9.63
C TRP A 224 -1.84 -29.57 -10.56
N LEU A 225 -1.24 -28.61 -11.27
CA LEU A 225 -1.97 -27.64 -12.07
C LEU A 225 -2.33 -28.17 -13.47
N LYS A 226 -1.48 -28.98 -14.07
CA LYS A 226 -1.62 -29.47 -15.47
C LYS A 226 -2.98 -30.11 -15.76
N PRO A 227 -3.55 -30.99 -14.91
CA PRO A 227 -4.89 -31.54 -15.14
C PRO A 227 -6.02 -30.53 -15.15
N GLN A 228 -5.82 -29.34 -14.55
CA GLN A 228 -6.80 -28.28 -14.41
C GLN A 228 -6.68 -27.21 -15.52
N MET A 229 -5.66 -27.32 -16.36
CA MET A 229 -5.35 -26.40 -17.47
C MET A 229 -5.49 -27.08 -18.83
N LEU A 230 -6.50 -27.94 -18.95
CA LEU A 230 -6.78 -28.60 -20.25
C LEU A 230 -7.38 -27.59 -21.24
N PRO A 231 -6.99 -27.61 -22.51
CA PRO A 231 -7.49 -26.70 -23.54
C PRO A 231 -9.02 -26.66 -23.59
N GLY A 232 -9.60 -25.47 -23.48
CA GLY A 232 -11.04 -25.22 -23.49
C GLY A 232 -11.75 -25.43 -22.15
N SER A 233 -11.03 -25.81 -21.09
CA SER A 233 -11.56 -25.95 -19.72
C SER A 233 -10.57 -25.45 -18.66
N GLU A 234 -9.75 -24.45 -19.04
CA GLU A 234 -8.73 -23.88 -18.15
C GLU A 234 -9.37 -23.24 -16.93
N ALA A 235 -8.95 -23.67 -15.75
CA ALA A 235 -9.39 -23.12 -14.49
C ALA A 235 -8.63 -21.81 -14.16
N PRO A 236 -9.29 -20.64 -14.10
CA PRO A 236 -8.62 -19.39 -13.75
C PRO A 236 -7.90 -19.50 -12.42
N THR A 237 -6.57 -19.29 -12.44
CA THR A 237 -5.67 -19.58 -11.32
C THR A 237 -4.80 -18.37 -10.98
N ILE A 238 -4.63 -18.08 -9.68
CA ILE A 238 -3.65 -17.16 -9.16
C ILE A 238 -2.65 -17.95 -8.31
N ILE A 239 -1.35 -17.75 -8.57
CA ILE A 239 -0.25 -18.37 -7.82
C ILE A 239 0.51 -17.25 -7.11
N TYR A 240 0.50 -17.25 -5.78
CA TYR A 240 1.19 -16.25 -4.97
C TYR A 240 2.61 -16.70 -4.62
N VAL A 241 3.55 -15.78 -4.82
CA VAL A 241 4.97 -15.93 -4.52
C VAL A 241 5.47 -14.70 -3.75
N THR A 242 6.56 -14.86 -3.00
CA THR A 242 7.13 -13.76 -2.20
C THR A 242 7.99 -12.81 -3.03
N LEU A 243 8.83 -13.33 -3.92
CA LEU A 243 9.83 -12.56 -4.65
C LEU A 243 9.43 -12.35 -6.12
N GLN A 244 9.81 -11.17 -6.67
CA GLN A 244 9.58 -10.85 -8.09
C GLN A 244 10.29 -11.84 -9.01
N GLN A 245 11.53 -12.21 -8.66
CA GLN A 245 12.29 -13.19 -9.43
C GLN A 245 11.61 -14.56 -9.46
N THR A 246 11.04 -14.99 -8.34
CA THR A 246 10.27 -16.25 -8.26
C THR A 246 9.04 -16.19 -9.16
N ALA A 247 8.35 -15.04 -9.24
CA ALA A 247 7.21 -14.87 -10.14
C ALA A 247 7.60 -15.10 -11.61
N GLU A 248 8.70 -14.51 -12.05
CA GLU A 248 9.22 -14.67 -13.40
C GLU A 248 9.67 -16.13 -13.69
N GLN A 249 10.37 -16.74 -12.75
CA GLN A 249 10.87 -18.11 -12.90
C GLN A 249 9.73 -19.14 -13.00
N VAL A 250 8.77 -19.07 -12.09
CA VAL A 250 7.63 -20.00 -12.05
C VAL A 250 6.73 -19.80 -13.27
N ALA A 251 6.43 -18.54 -13.65
CA ALA A 251 5.64 -18.29 -14.87
C ALA A 251 6.31 -18.85 -16.14
N LYS A 252 7.63 -18.68 -16.27
CA LYS A 252 8.41 -19.23 -17.38
C LYS A 252 8.39 -20.75 -17.39
N ALA A 253 8.50 -21.39 -16.23
CA ALA A 253 8.47 -22.84 -16.12
C ALA A 253 7.09 -23.42 -16.50
N LEU A 254 6.01 -22.81 -16.06
CA LEU A 254 4.65 -23.17 -16.43
C LEU A 254 4.43 -23.01 -17.95
N ALA A 255 4.89 -21.89 -18.53
CA ALA A 255 4.82 -21.66 -19.97
C ALA A 255 5.57 -22.72 -20.78
N ALA A 256 6.74 -23.17 -20.32
CA ALA A 256 7.50 -24.26 -20.94
C ALA A 256 6.76 -25.61 -20.93
N GLN A 257 5.78 -25.77 -20.04
CA GLN A 257 4.90 -26.96 -19.98
C GLN A 257 3.56 -26.76 -20.70
N GLY A 258 3.41 -25.67 -21.46
CA GLY A 258 2.21 -25.38 -22.25
C GLY A 258 1.08 -24.72 -21.43
N ILE A 259 1.32 -24.31 -20.19
CA ILE A 259 0.37 -23.59 -19.38
C ILE A 259 0.57 -22.08 -19.63
N ALA A 260 -0.47 -21.40 -20.15
CA ALA A 260 -0.42 -19.97 -20.42
C ALA A 260 -0.40 -19.16 -19.11
N ALA A 261 0.78 -18.98 -18.53
CA ALA A 261 1.02 -18.26 -17.27
C ALA A 261 1.82 -16.97 -17.51
N GLN A 262 1.47 -15.89 -16.77
CA GLN A 262 2.17 -14.63 -16.82
C GLN A 262 2.61 -14.19 -15.43
N ALA A 263 3.81 -13.60 -15.33
CA ALA A 263 4.32 -13.01 -14.10
C ALA A 263 3.72 -11.61 -13.88
N TYR A 264 3.34 -11.30 -12.62
CA TYR A 264 2.84 -9.99 -12.25
C TYR A 264 3.45 -9.51 -10.92
N HIS A 265 4.15 -8.39 -10.94
CA HIS A 265 4.76 -7.81 -9.75
C HIS A 265 4.98 -6.30 -9.90
N ALA A 266 5.27 -5.61 -8.80
CA ALA A 266 5.45 -4.15 -8.77
C ALA A 266 6.65 -3.63 -9.58
N GLY A 267 7.60 -4.50 -9.95
CA GLY A 267 8.74 -4.15 -10.81
C GLY A 267 8.41 -4.00 -12.30
N LEU A 268 7.21 -4.43 -12.74
CA LEU A 268 6.73 -4.22 -14.10
C LEU A 268 6.25 -2.77 -14.27
N ASP A 269 6.37 -2.22 -15.49
CA ASP A 269 5.77 -0.93 -15.82
C ASP A 269 4.23 -0.99 -15.77
N SER A 270 3.60 0.18 -15.67
CA SER A 270 2.15 0.28 -15.49
C SER A 270 1.39 -0.30 -16.69
N GLU A 271 1.82 0.03 -17.91
CA GLU A 271 1.17 -0.43 -19.14
C GLU A 271 1.13 -1.96 -19.23
N ARG A 272 2.26 -2.60 -18.89
CA ARG A 272 2.37 -4.05 -18.88
C ARG A 272 1.51 -4.69 -17.81
N ARG A 273 1.46 -4.09 -16.60
CA ARG A 273 0.57 -4.55 -15.54
C ARG A 273 -0.89 -4.49 -15.95
N ASP A 274 -1.32 -3.38 -16.54
CA ASP A 274 -2.70 -3.18 -17.00
C ASP A 274 -3.06 -4.16 -18.12
N ALA A 275 -2.13 -4.43 -19.06
CA ALA A 275 -2.31 -5.40 -20.12
C ALA A 275 -2.47 -6.83 -19.58
N ILE A 276 -1.62 -7.28 -18.67
CA ILE A 276 -1.68 -8.61 -18.04
C ILE A 276 -2.99 -8.77 -17.24
N GLN A 277 -3.33 -7.78 -16.43
CA GLN A 277 -4.59 -7.79 -15.67
C GLN A 277 -5.80 -7.86 -16.61
N GLY A 278 -5.82 -7.07 -17.69
CA GLY A 278 -6.89 -7.09 -18.67
C GLY A 278 -7.03 -8.45 -19.36
N GLN A 279 -5.92 -9.10 -19.73
CA GLN A 279 -5.94 -10.44 -20.32
C GLN A 279 -6.51 -11.49 -19.35
N PHE A 280 -6.09 -11.46 -18.08
CA PHE A 280 -6.63 -12.35 -17.06
C PHE A 280 -8.14 -12.13 -16.83
N MET A 281 -8.58 -10.88 -16.76
CA MET A 281 -10.00 -10.55 -16.56
C MET A 281 -10.87 -11.06 -17.72
N ARG A 282 -10.42 -10.95 -18.96
CA ARG A 282 -11.14 -11.47 -20.15
C ARG A 282 -11.06 -12.98 -20.31
N GLY A 283 -10.09 -13.64 -19.65
CA GLY A 283 -9.85 -15.08 -19.78
C GLY A 283 -8.81 -15.46 -20.87
N ASP A 284 -8.16 -14.47 -21.48
CA ASP A 284 -7.11 -14.70 -22.50
C ASP A 284 -5.85 -15.35 -21.91
N SER A 285 -5.60 -15.14 -20.63
CA SER A 285 -4.54 -15.78 -19.85
C SER A 285 -5.14 -16.37 -18.56
N PRO A 286 -5.27 -17.71 -18.46
CA PRO A 286 -5.94 -18.33 -17.33
C PRO A 286 -5.10 -18.39 -16.06
N CYS A 287 -3.78 -18.17 -16.12
CA CYS A 287 -2.89 -18.31 -14.97
C CYS A 287 -2.01 -17.07 -14.77
N ILE A 288 -1.98 -16.57 -13.53
CA ILE A 288 -1.10 -15.48 -13.09
C ILE A 288 -0.20 -15.98 -11.97
N VAL A 289 1.11 -15.76 -12.09
CA VAL A 289 2.07 -15.94 -11.00
C VAL A 289 2.44 -14.57 -10.46
N ALA A 290 2.09 -14.29 -9.23
CA ALA A 290 2.14 -12.93 -8.74
C ALA A 290 2.70 -12.79 -7.32
N THR A 291 3.32 -11.65 -7.05
CA THR A 291 3.48 -11.17 -5.67
C THR A 291 2.18 -10.54 -5.18
N ILE A 292 2.13 -10.11 -3.92
CA ILE A 292 0.97 -9.39 -3.34
C ILE A 292 0.54 -8.15 -4.15
N ALA A 293 1.33 -7.71 -5.13
CA ALA A 293 0.97 -6.62 -6.04
C ALA A 293 -0.25 -6.95 -6.92
N PHE A 294 -0.52 -8.25 -7.18
CA PHE A 294 -1.70 -8.71 -7.88
C PHE A 294 -2.76 -9.13 -6.89
N GLY A 295 -3.70 -8.26 -6.66
CA GLY A 295 -4.68 -8.64 -5.67
C GLY A 295 -5.74 -7.59 -5.44
N MET A 296 -5.41 -6.47 -4.85
CA MET A 296 -6.38 -5.43 -4.57
C MET A 296 -6.96 -4.86 -5.88
N GLY A 297 -8.30 -4.79 -5.98
CA GLY A 297 -8.97 -4.31 -7.19
C GLY A 297 -9.32 -5.40 -8.23
N ILE A 298 -9.04 -6.68 -8.00
CA ILE A 298 -9.43 -7.75 -8.90
C ILE A 298 -10.81 -8.28 -8.52
N ASP A 299 -11.78 -8.04 -9.39
CA ASP A 299 -13.17 -8.51 -9.23
C ASP A 299 -13.55 -9.52 -10.33
N LYS A 300 -12.83 -10.66 -10.36
CA LYS A 300 -13.14 -11.80 -11.22
C LYS A 300 -13.84 -12.86 -10.39
N GLY A 301 -15.12 -13.14 -10.69
CA GLY A 301 -15.96 -14.05 -9.90
C GLY A 301 -15.54 -15.52 -9.98
N ASN A 302 -15.04 -15.95 -11.12
CA ASN A 302 -14.82 -17.36 -11.48
C ASN A 302 -13.39 -17.86 -11.27
N ILE A 303 -12.61 -17.30 -10.34
CA ILE A 303 -11.29 -17.84 -10.01
C ILE A 303 -11.49 -19.19 -9.32
N ARG A 304 -10.92 -20.24 -9.91
CA ARG A 304 -11.08 -21.62 -9.41
C ARG A 304 -9.98 -22.02 -8.47
N ASN A 305 -8.76 -21.52 -8.69
CA ASN A 305 -7.62 -21.89 -7.88
C ASN A 305 -6.89 -20.65 -7.35
N VAL A 306 -6.56 -20.66 -6.06
CA VAL A 306 -5.58 -19.78 -5.45
C VAL A 306 -4.48 -20.67 -4.84
N VAL A 307 -3.26 -20.53 -5.34
CA VAL A 307 -2.13 -21.33 -4.89
C VAL A 307 -1.12 -20.44 -4.19
N HIS A 308 -0.75 -20.79 -2.96
CA HIS A 308 0.38 -20.21 -2.26
C HIS A 308 1.61 -21.10 -2.50
N TYR A 309 2.43 -20.69 -3.45
CA TYR A 309 3.72 -21.33 -3.73
C TYR A 309 4.72 -21.03 -2.62
N ASP A 310 4.71 -19.80 -2.13
CA ASP A 310 5.45 -19.36 -0.93
C ASP A 310 4.47 -19.05 0.21
N LEU A 311 4.96 -19.01 1.46
CA LEU A 311 4.17 -18.66 2.64
C LEU A 311 3.61 -17.23 2.52
N PRO A 312 2.32 -17.00 2.82
CA PRO A 312 1.80 -15.64 2.99
C PRO A 312 2.37 -14.99 4.26
N LYS A 313 2.35 -13.66 4.31
CA LYS A 313 2.93 -12.91 5.43
C LYS A 313 2.16 -13.04 6.75
N SER A 314 0.86 -13.29 6.68
CA SER A 314 -0.01 -13.41 7.83
C SER A 314 -1.30 -14.13 7.49
N ILE A 315 -2.07 -14.52 8.52
CA ILE A 315 -3.40 -15.14 8.35
C ILE A 315 -4.35 -14.18 7.61
N GLU A 316 -4.27 -12.88 7.86
CA GLU A 316 -5.10 -11.88 7.22
C GLU A 316 -4.78 -11.75 5.73
N ASN A 317 -3.48 -11.73 5.36
CA ASN A 317 -3.07 -11.76 3.95
C ASN A 317 -3.58 -13.03 3.28
N TYR A 318 -3.38 -14.19 3.91
CA TYR A 318 -3.90 -15.46 3.42
C TYR A 318 -5.41 -15.41 3.18
N SER A 319 -6.18 -14.93 4.16
CA SER A 319 -7.64 -14.78 4.06
C SER A 319 -8.06 -13.85 2.91
N GLN A 320 -7.35 -12.74 2.73
CA GLN A 320 -7.61 -11.79 1.65
C GLN A 320 -7.32 -12.38 0.27
N GLU A 321 -6.24 -13.19 0.16
CA GLU A 321 -5.79 -13.82 -1.06
C GLU A 321 -6.71 -14.98 -1.47
N ILE A 322 -7.05 -15.90 -0.56
CA ILE A 322 -8.02 -16.98 -0.81
C ILE A 322 -9.44 -16.45 -1.04
N GLY A 323 -9.78 -15.29 -0.44
CA GLY A 323 -11.08 -14.64 -0.62
C GLY A 323 -11.36 -14.18 -2.06
N ARG A 324 -10.38 -14.30 -2.97
CA ARG A 324 -10.56 -14.05 -4.42
C ARG A 324 -11.18 -15.24 -5.13
N ALA A 325 -10.98 -16.45 -4.61
CA ALA A 325 -11.51 -17.67 -5.20
C ALA A 325 -13.04 -17.74 -5.05
N GLY A 326 -13.71 -18.28 -6.05
CA GLY A 326 -15.12 -18.67 -5.99
C GLY A 326 -16.09 -17.58 -5.55
N ARG A 327 -15.95 -16.34 -5.97
CA ARG A 327 -16.91 -15.26 -5.64
C ARG A 327 -18.29 -15.48 -6.26
N ASP A 328 -18.37 -16.30 -7.27
CA ASP A 328 -19.62 -16.76 -7.89
C ASP A 328 -20.33 -17.87 -7.08
N GLY A 329 -19.77 -18.28 -5.96
CA GLY A 329 -20.33 -19.33 -5.10
C GLY A 329 -19.99 -20.77 -5.53
N LEU A 330 -19.31 -20.94 -6.66
CA LEU A 330 -18.91 -22.27 -7.14
C LEU A 330 -17.68 -22.81 -6.41
N PRO A 331 -17.53 -24.14 -6.30
CA PRO A 331 -16.39 -24.76 -5.64
C PRO A 331 -15.04 -24.24 -6.19
N SER A 332 -14.11 -23.98 -5.29
CA SER A 332 -12.80 -23.44 -5.62
C SER A 332 -11.75 -23.93 -4.62
N THR A 333 -10.55 -24.21 -5.12
CA THR A 333 -9.48 -24.79 -4.31
C THR A 333 -8.43 -23.74 -3.95
N CYS A 334 -8.09 -23.67 -2.66
CA CYS A 334 -7.02 -22.84 -2.13
C CYS A 334 -5.91 -23.78 -1.61
N LEU A 335 -4.82 -23.89 -2.36
CA LEU A 335 -3.71 -24.79 -2.07
C LEU A 335 -2.51 -24.01 -1.54
N THR A 336 -1.94 -24.46 -0.44
CA THR A 336 -0.67 -23.97 0.09
C THR A 336 0.41 -25.07 -0.10
N MET A 337 1.47 -24.75 -0.87
CA MET A 337 2.62 -25.62 -1.14
C MET A 337 3.88 -25.11 -0.45
N ALA A 338 3.77 -24.66 0.78
CA ALA A 338 4.88 -23.99 1.45
C ALA A 338 5.71 -24.95 2.32
N GLY A 339 6.97 -24.58 2.51
CA GLY A 339 7.86 -25.14 3.50
C GLY A 339 8.37 -24.03 4.44
N ARG A 340 9.09 -24.40 5.49
CA ARG A 340 9.68 -23.44 6.43
C ARG A 340 10.89 -22.69 5.86
N ASP A 341 11.39 -23.11 4.69
CA ASP A 341 12.46 -22.45 3.96
C ASP A 341 12.12 -21.00 3.58
N GLY A 342 10.86 -20.71 3.18
CA GLY A 342 10.40 -19.35 2.89
C GLY A 342 10.26 -18.43 4.10
N LEU A 343 10.21 -18.98 5.33
CA LEU A 343 9.99 -18.20 6.56
C LEU A 343 11.13 -17.19 6.78
N ARG A 344 12.38 -17.60 6.57
CA ARG A 344 13.56 -16.75 6.84
C ARG A 344 13.59 -15.50 5.97
N VAL A 345 13.16 -15.62 4.72
CA VAL A 345 13.04 -14.46 3.82
C VAL A 345 12.00 -13.46 4.34
N LEU A 346 10.86 -13.94 4.83
CA LEU A 346 9.81 -13.11 5.41
C LEU A 346 10.26 -12.44 6.72
N GLU A 347 10.90 -13.18 7.62
CA GLU A 347 11.48 -12.64 8.86
C GLU A 347 12.54 -11.57 8.55
N ASN A 348 13.42 -11.83 7.59
CA ASN A 348 14.44 -10.87 7.18
C ASN A 348 13.82 -9.55 6.67
N PHE A 349 12.71 -9.60 5.91
CA PHE A 349 12.01 -8.38 5.51
C PHE A 349 11.49 -7.57 6.72
N VAL A 350 11.00 -8.24 7.76
CA VAL A 350 10.55 -7.58 9.00
C VAL A 350 11.72 -6.86 9.67
N TYR A 351 12.86 -7.53 9.84
CA TYR A 351 14.07 -6.91 10.40
C TYR A 351 14.61 -5.76 9.55
N GLY A 352 14.50 -5.86 8.21
CA GLY A 352 14.89 -4.79 7.30
C GLY A 352 14.01 -3.54 7.38
N ASP A 353 12.78 -3.65 7.88
CA ASP A 353 11.87 -2.52 8.06
C ASP A 353 12.05 -1.84 9.44
N THR A 354 12.85 -2.41 10.34
CA THR A 354 13.18 -1.79 11.63
C THR A 354 14.38 -0.84 11.47
N PRO A 355 14.18 0.49 11.70
CA PRO A 355 15.24 1.47 11.55
C PRO A 355 16.40 1.23 12.54
N GLU A 356 17.61 1.63 12.14
CA GLU A 356 18.73 1.75 13.08
C GLU A 356 18.47 2.91 14.05
N TYR A 357 18.82 2.75 15.33
CA TYR A 357 18.67 3.83 16.33
C TYR A 357 19.40 5.12 15.89
N ALA A 358 20.61 5.00 15.34
CA ALA A 358 21.38 6.12 14.81
C ALA A 358 20.66 6.85 13.66
N GLY A 359 19.89 6.13 12.85
CA GLY A 359 19.07 6.73 11.79
C GLY A 359 17.93 7.59 12.35
N ILE A 360 17.32 7.16 13.45
CA ILE A 360 16.27 7.94 14.14
C ILE A 360 16.88 9.19 14.79
N ILE A 361 18.02 9.07 15.44
CA ILE A 361 18.77 10.24 15.99
C ILE A 361 18.99 11.26 14.88
N ARG A 362 19.53 10.84 13.73
CA ARG A 362 19.83 11.75 12.63
C ARG A 362 18.57 12.43 12.06
N LEU A 363 17.46 11.70 11.97
CA LEU A 363 16.16 12.27 11.60
C LEU A 363 15.75 13.40 12.56
N LEU A 364 15.88 13.16 13.86
CA LEU A 364 15.50 14.12 14.89
C LEU A 364 16.45 15.34 14.95
N GLU A 365 17.74 15.14 14.67
CA GLU A 365 18.72 16.23 14.53
C GLU A 365 18.37 17.17 13.39
N GLU A 366 17.94 16.64 12.21
CA GLU A 366 17.48 17.47 11.10
C GLU A 366 16.22 18.28 11.46
N ILE A 367 15.27 17.68 12.16
CA ILE A 367 14.05 18.36 12.64
C ILE A 367 14.41 19.45 13.65
N ALA A 368 15.29 19.16 14.59
CA ALA A 368 15.75 20.13 15.60
C ALA A 368 16.47 21.33 14.94
N ALA A 369 17.33 21.06 13.95
CA ALA A 369 18.01 22.10 13.18
C ALA A 369 17.02 23.00 12.41
N ALA A 370 16.00 22.44 11.79
CA ALA A 370 14.92 23.18 11.13
C ALA A 370 14.09 23.99 12.14
N GLY A 371 13.82 23.41 13.32
CA GLY A 371 13.11 24.08 14.42
C GLY A 371 13.83 25.32 14.97
N GLY A 372 15.15 25.38 14.84
CA GLY A 372 15.98 26.54 15.18
C GLY A 372 15.93 27.67 14.16
N GLN A 373 15.35 27.48 12.96
CA GLN A 373 15.20 28.53 11.94
C GLN A 373 14.02 29.47 12.29
N PRO A 374 14.06 30.73 11.81
CA PRO A 374 13.01 31.72 12.14
C PRO A 374 11.61 31.31 11.67
N ASP A 375 11.51 30.66 10.52
CA ASP A 375 10.24 30.19 9.92
C ASP A 375 9.83 28.81 10.38
N ARG A 376 10.71 28.06 11.07
CA ARG A 376 10.51 26.70 11.54
C ARG A 376 10.02 25.72 10.46
N GLN A 377 10.34 26.00 9.20
CA GLN A 377 9.97 25.13 8.08
C GLN A 377 11.06 24.09 7.85
N TRP A 378 10.61 22.86 7.65
CA TRP A 378 11.47 21.73 7.32
C TRP A 378 11.04 21.15 5.98
N GLU A 379 11.89 21.32 4.97
CA GLU A 379 11.68 20.79 3.64
C GLU A 379 12.20 19.36 3.54
N VAL A 380 11.35 18.43 3.17
CA VAL A 380 11.63 17.01 3.14
C VAL A 380 11.54 16.46 1.72
N LEU A 381 12.67 16.11 1.15
CA LEU A 381 12.74 15.24 0.00
C LEU A 381 12.90 13.79 0.49
N LEU A 382 11.81 13.04 0.52
CA LEU A 382 11.75 11.72 1.16
C LEU A 382 12.87 10.77 0.74
N PHE A 383 13.25 10.78 -0.55
CA PHE A 383 14.35 9.95 -1.06
C PHE A 383 15.70 10.35 -0.46
N THR A 384 15.96 11.66 -0.34
CA THR A 384 17.21 12.19 0.25
C THR A 384 17.26 11.86 1.74
N LEU A 385 16.17 12.14 2.46
CA LEU A 385 16.06 11.85 3.89
C LEU A 385 16.22 10.35 4.18
N SER A 386 15.60 9.49 3.37
CA SER A 386 15.75 8.03 3.46
C SER A 386 17.21 7.59 3.30
N ARG A 387 17.92 8.17 2.33
CA ARG A 387 19.34 7.89 2.11
C ARG A 387 20.22 8.38 3.28
N ASP A 388 19.99 9.59 3.76
CA ASP A 388 20.84 10.26 4.74
C ASP A 388 20.64 9.68 6.15
N THR A 389 19.44 9.21 6.46
CA THR A 389 19.12 8.49 7.71
C THR A 389 19.34 6.98 7.62
N ASN A 390 19.54 6.43 6.41
CA ASN A 390 19.54 4.99 6.14
C ASN A 390 18.24 4.28 6.56
N ILE A 391 17.12 4.97 6.59
CA ILE A 391 15.80 4.41 6.89
C ILE A 391 15.04 4.17 5.59
N ARG A 392 14.51 2.96 5.39
CA ARG A 392 13.68 2.64 4.21
C ARG A 392 12.47 3.56 4.13
N SER A 393 12.00 3.85 2.92
CA SER A 393 10.96 4.86 2.69
C SER A 393 9.66 4.63 3.45
N LEU A 394 9.21 3.37 3.61
CA LEU A 394 7.96 3.08 4.32
C LEU A 394 8.09 3.26 5.84
N PRO A 395 9.10 2.67 6.53
CA PRO A 395 9.37 2.99 7.92
C PRO A 395 9.58 4.49 8.19
N LEU A 396 10.26 5.18 7.29
CA LEU A 396 10.47 6.63 7.42
C LEU A 396 9.14 7.40 7.38
N LYS A 397 8.24 7.08 6.46
CA LYS A 397 6.88 7.66 6.43
C LYS A 397 6.12 7.39 7.73
N THR A 398 6.28 6.18 8.29
CA THR A 398 5.67 5.83 9.58
C THR A 398 6.19 6.72 10.70
N LEU A 399 7.52 6.91 10.78
CA LEU A 399 8.12 7.81 11.77
C LEU A 399 7.65 9.26 11.61
N LEU A 400 7.53 9.77 10.38
CA LEU A 400 7.02 11.12 10.13
C LEU A 400 5.58 11.28 10.65
N VAL A 401 4.70 10.33 10.37
CA VAL A 401 3.32 10.38 10.89
C VAL A 401 3.28 10.28 12.42
N ARG A 402 4.12 9.44 13.04
CA ARG A 402 4.22 9.38 14.50
C ARG A 402 4.67 10.71 15.09
N LEU A 403 5.66 11.35 14.49
CA LEU A 403 6.12 12.68 14.88
C LEU A 403 5.02 13.76 14.75
N GLU A 404 4.17 13.65 13.73
CA GLU A 404 2.98 14.49 13.59
C GLU A 404 1.98 14.22 14.73
N MET A 405 1.70 12.96 15.05
CA MET A 405 0.79 12.57 16.14
C MET A 405 1.33 13.00 17.51
N HIS A 406 2.64 12.98 17.71
CA HIS A 406 3.29 13.53 18.92
C HIS A 406 3.30 15.07 18.95
N GLY A 407 2.79 15.74 17.91
CA GLY A 407 2.77 17.19 17.83
C GLY A 407 4.16 17.83 17.69
N ILE A 408 5.16 17.10 17.22
CA ILE A 408 6.51 17.61 16.97
C ILE A 408 6.55 18.39 15.67
N ILE A 409 5.94 17.83 14.60
CA ILE A 409 5.85 18.44 13.26
C ILE A 409 4.40 18.48 12.77
N ALA A 410 4.10 19.39 11.85
CA ALA A 410 2.81 19.41 11.13
C ALA A 410 3.03 19.61 9.63
N PRO A 411 2.33 18.85 8.75
CA PRO A 411 2.42 19.02 7.32
C PRO A 411 1.75 20.34 6.90
N ARG A 412 2.43 21.12 6.06
CA ARG A 412 1.93 22.38 5.51
C ARG A 412 1.47 22.21 4.07
N PHE A 413 2.39 22.00 3.19
CA PHE A 413 2.15 21.81 1.75
C PHE A 413 3.26 20.94 1.14
N ALA A 414 3.05 20.54 -0.12
CA ALA A 414 4.09 19.89 -0.91
C ALA A 414 4.26 20.67 -2.22
N PHE A 415 5.47 20.72 -2.74
CA PHE A 415 5.78 21.30 -4.02
C PHE A 415 6.76 20.43 -4.82
N LEU A 416 6.79 20.61 -6.14
CA LEU A 416 7.77 19.95 -6.98
C LEU A 416 9.05 20.80 -6.99
N ALA A 417 10.16 20.26 -6.49
CA ALA A 417 11.42 20.99 -6.37
C ALA A 417 12.07 21.24 -7.74
N GLU A 418 11.90 20.34 -8.67
CA GLU A 418 12.48 20.44 -10.02
C GLU A 418 11.39 20.40 -11.08
N TYR A 419 11.51 21.27 -12.06
CA TYR A 419 10.69 21.25 -13.26
C TYR A 419 11.59 21.12 -14.49
N ARG A 420 11.14 20.29 -15.42
CA ARG A 420 11.74 20.17 -16.76
C ARG A 420 10.67 20.45 -17.79
N LEU A 421 11.07 21.09 -18.87
CA LEU A 421 10.17 21.42 -19.97
C LEU A 421 10.73 20.97 -21.32
N ARG A 422 9.83 20.70 -22.25
CA ARG A 422 10.13 20.45 -23.66
C ARG A 422 9.16 21.25 -24.50
N TYR A 423 9.67 22.16 -25.34
CA TYR A 423 8.85 22.96 -26.26
C TYR A 423 8.30 22.09 -27.39
N HIS A 424 7.06 22.38 -27.80
CA HIS A 424 6.39 21.84 -28.99
C HIS A 424 6.30 22.86 -30.10
N ILE A 425 6.55 24.14 -29.80
CA ILE A 425 6.66 25.26 -30.72
C ILE A 425 8.02 25.90 -30.53
N GLU A 426 8.47 26.72 -31.53
CA GLU A 426 9.70 27.45 -31.40
C GLU A 426 9.63 28.47 -30.23
N PRO A 427 10.65 28.55 -29.36
CA PRO A 427 10.65 29.49 -28.24
C PRO A 427 10.40 30.94 -28.61
N SER A 428 10.88 31.37 -29.78
CA SER A 428 10.63 32.70 -30.33
C SER A 428 9.16 32.94 -30.69
N GLU A 429 8.48 31.92 -31.19
CA GLU A 429 7.05 31.96 -31.47
C GLU A 429 6.24 32.07 -30.16
N LEU A 430 6.66 31.35 -29.09
CA LEU A 430 6.04 31.45 -27.78
C LEU A 430 6.08 32.89 -27.25
N VAL A 431 7.23 33.56 -27.34
CA VAL A 431 7.38 34.97 -26.93
C VAL A 431 6.48 35.89 -27.77
N GLY A 432 6.38 35.65 -29.10
CA GLY A 432 5.56 36.45 -30.02
C GLY A 432 4.05 36.38 -29.76
N ARG A 433 3.56 35.45 -28.91
CA ARG A 433 2.16 35.33 -28.53
C ARG A 433 1.72 36.29 -27.44
N PHE A 434 2.64 37.06 -26.89
CA PHE A 434 2.41 37.99 -25.78
C PHE A 434 2.90 39.39 -26.12
N GLU A 435 2.35 40.41 -25.45
CA GLU A 435 2.70 41.81 -25.62
C GLU A 435 3.09 42.47 -24.29
N GLY A 436 3.85 43.56 -24.37
CA GLY A 436 4.21 44.37 -23.21
C GLY A 436 4.99 43.60 -22.14
N GLU A 437 4.63 43.81 -20.87
CA GLU A 437 5.30 43.18 -19.73
C GLU A 437 5.22 41.64 -19.79
N ARG A 438 4.12 41.09 -20.28
CA ARG A 438 3.98 39.61 -20.43
C ARG A 438 4.96 39.04 -21.42
N ALA A 439 5.20 39.72 -22.55
CA ALA A 439 6.21 39.30 -23.52
C ALA A 439 7.63 39.38 -22.94
N ALA A 440 7.94 40.43 -22.17
CA ALA A 440 9.23 40.55 -21.47
C ALA A 440 9.41 39.39 -20.43
N PHE A 441 8.40 39.06 -19.68
CA PHE A 441 8.43 37.94 -18.71
C PHE A 441 8.59 36.59 -19.40
N VAL A 442 7.86 36.33 -20.50
CA VAL A 442 7.99 35.07 -21.27
C VAL A 442 9.39 34.96 -21.90
N ARG A 443 9.92 36.07 -22.42
CA ARG A 443 11.29 36.12 -22.95
C ARG A 443 12.33 35.81 -21.87
N LEU A 444 12.15 36.36 -20.65
CA LEU A 444 13.03 36.07 -19.52
C LEU A 444 13.02 34.56 -19.19
N ILE A 445 11.85 33.89 -19.22
CA ILE A 445 11.75 32.45 -19.03
C ILE A 445 12.52 31.70 -20.12
N VAL A 446 12.26 32.02 -21.38
CA VAL A 446 12.87 31.33 -22.52
C VAL A 446 14.40 31.49 -22.52
N ASP A 447 14.92 32.71 -22.29
CA ASP A 447 16.34 32.99 -22.32
C ASP A 447 17.13 32.36 -21.15
N ASN A 448 16.46 32.07 -20.02
CA ASN A 448 17.11 31.56 -18.82
C ASN A 448 16.90 30.05 -18.58
N ILE A 449 16.20 29.35 -19.46
CA ILE A 449 16.05 27.89 -19.38
C ILE A 449 16.82 27.25 -20.57
N PRO A 450 18.08 26.86 -20.38
CA PRO A 450 18.85 26.22 -21.44
C PRO A 450 18.28 24.84 -21.78
N ILE A 451 18.11 24.58 -23.07
CA ILE A 451 17.65 23.30 -23.60
C ILE A 451 18.85 22.40 -23.87
N ALA A 452 18.96 21.29 -23.14
CA ALA A 452 19.95 20.25 -23.40
C ALA A 452 19.30 19.11 -24.21
N ARG A 453 19.66 19.02 -25.47
CA ARG A 453 19.02 18.12 -26.46
C ARG A 453 17.55 18.48 -26.69
N THR A 454 16.63 17.94 -25.90
CA THR A 454 15.17 18.13 -26.04
C THR A 454 14.50 18.67 -24.80
N TRP A 455 15.18 18.67 -23.64
CA TRP A 455 14.64 19.09 -22.37
C TRP A 455 15.42 20.22 -21.75
N GLY A 456 14.72 21.22 -21.21
CA GLY A 456 15.27 22.28 -20.36
C GLY A 456 14.94 22.04 -18.90
N THR A 457 15.89 22.31 -18.01
CA THR A 457 15.65 22.30 -16.57
C THR A 457 15.41 23.71 -16.07
N VAL A 458 14.35 23.90 -15.30
CA VAL A 458 13.97 25.20 -14.74
C VAL A 458 14.79 25.45 -13.48
N ASP A 459 15.64 26.46 -13.54
CA ASP A 459 16.39 26.98 -12.40
C ASP A 459 15.67 28.23 -11.89
N PHE A 460 14.95 28.12 -10.80
CA PHE A 460 14.15 29.21 -10.24
C PHE A 460 14.99 30.35 -9.67
N ASP A 461 16.16 30.05 -9.09
CA ASP A 461 17.07 31.06 -8.54
C ASP A 461 17.68 31.91 -9.67
N ARG A 462 18.08 31.26 -10.76
CA ARG A 462 18.55 31.96 -11.96
C ARG A 462 17.48 32.85 -12.56
N LEU A 463 16.23 32.37 -12.66
CA LEU A 463 15.10 33.15 -13.16
C LEU A 463 14.76 34.31 -12.24
N HIS A 464 14.78 34.11 -10.92
CA HIS A 464 14.54 35.16 -9.94
C HIS A 464 15.59 36.27 -10.04
N ASN A 465 16.87 35.91 -10.05
CA ASN A 465 17.98 36.85 -10.19
C ASN A 465 17.93 37.63 -11.52
N ALA A 466 17.63 36.95 -12.62
CA ALA A 466 17.45 37.60 -13.93
C ALA A 466 16.25 38.56 -13.94
N GLY A 467 15.16 38.18 -13.25
CA GLY A 467 13.98 39.03 -13.06
C GLY A 467 14.28 40.28 -12.26
N GLN A 468 14.99 40.16 -11.16
CA GLN A 468 15.44 41.33 -10.37
C GLN A 468 16.27 42.31 -11.17
N ALA A 469 17.21 41.80 -11.98
CA ALA A 469 18.05 42.63 -12.83
C ALA A 469 17.26 43.40 -13.91
N GLN A 470 16.10 42.89 -14.32
CA GLN A 470 15.24 43.50 -15.36
C GLN A 470 13.97 44.17 -14.77
N HIS A 471 13.84 44.25 -13.46
CA HIS A 471 12.64 44.73 -12.76
C HIS A 471 11.35 43.99 -13.15
N ILE A 472 11.47 42.68 -13.43
CA ILE A 472 10.36 41.79 -13.75
C ILE A 472 10.15 40.83 -12.57
N ASP A 473 8.91 40.73 -12.07
CA ASP A 473 8.57 39.69 -11.07
C ASP A 473 8.67 38.30 -11.69
N ALA A 474 9.73 37.57 -11.34
CA ALA A 474 9.98 36.19 -11.69
C ALA A 474 9.93 35.29 -10.45
N SER A 475 8.97 35.55 -9.55
CA SER A 475 8.72 34.71 -8.40
C SER A 475 8.38 33.26 -8.87
N ARG A 476 8.81 32.30 -8.07
CA ARG A 476 8.61 30.86 -8.38
C ARG A 476 7.14 30.55 -8.72
N ALA A 477 6.20 31.10 -7.97
CA ALA A 477 4.77 30.88 -8.20
C ALA A 477 4.32 31.43 -9.57
N ARG A 478 4.78 32.61 -9.97
CA ARG A 478 4.44 33.23 -11.25
C ARG A 478 5.04 32.45 -12.42
N VAL A 479 6.28 31.99 -12.29
CA VAL A 479 6.94 31.14 -13.30
C VAL A 479 6.19 29.84 -13.49
N ILE A 480 5.87 29.12 -12.40
CA ILE A 480 5.12 27.86 -12.47
C ILE A 480 3.76 28.08 -13.13
N THR A 481 3.01 29.10 -12.73
CA THR A 481 1.71 29.43 -13.33
C THR A 481 1.80 29.68 -14.84
N ALA A 482 2.86 30.36 -15.29
CA ALA A 482 3.08 30.59 -16.73
C ALA A 482 3.42 29.30 -17.47
N LEU A 483 4.33 28.48 -16.93
CA LEU A 483 4.73 27.21 -17.56
C LEU A 483 3.53 26.23 -17.64
N GLU A 484 2.68 26.20 -16.64
CA GLU A 484 1.45 25.41 -16.64
C GLU A 484 0.47 25.93 -17.70
N TYR A 485 0.28 27.23 -17.79
CA TYR A 485 -0.54 27.83 -18.85
C TYR A 485 -0.01 27.48 -20.25
N PHE A 486 1.31 27.46 -20.47
CA PHE A 486 1.88 27.05 -21.75
C PHE A 486 1.65 25.56 -22.03
N GLN A 487 1.68 24.71 -21.02
CA GLN A 487 1.32 23.30 -21.14
C GLN A 487 -0.15 23.12 -21.50
N ASP A 488 -1.07 23.83 -20.81
CA ASP A 488 -2.52 23.78 -21.08
C ASP A 488 -2.85 24.21 -22.51
N LYS A 489 -2.03 25.10 -23.11
CA LYS A 489 -2.13 25.50 -24.52
C LYS A 489 -1.45 24.51 -25.48
N GLY A 490 -0.81 23.45 -24.98
CA GLY A 490 -0.09 22.48 -25.81
C GLY A 490 1.22 23.02 -26.41
N TRP A 491 1.76 24.15 -25.91
CA TRP A 491 2.99 24.77 -26.45
C TRP A 491 4.26 24.14 -25.90
N LEU A 492 4.15 23.48 -24.76
CA LEU A 492 5.25 22.70 -24.15
C LEU A 492 4.68 21.54 -23.34
N THR A 493 5.55 20.56 -23.02
CA THR A 493 5.32 19.57 -21.95
C THR A 493 6.12 20.00 -20.73
N LEU A 494 5.47 20.04 -19.57
CA LEU A 494 6.09 20.34 -18.28
C LEU A 494 6.11 19.07 -17.41
N GLU A 495 7.30 18.62 -17.02
CA GLU A 495 7.47 17.52 -16.07
C GLU A 495 7.96 18.06 -14.73
N GLY A 496 7.20 17.80 -13.68
CA GLY A 496 7.65 18.05 -12.32
C GLY A 496 8.34 16.83 -11.72
N LYS A 497 9.49 17.04 -11.09
CA LYS A 497 10.25 16.00 -10.39
C LYS A 497 10.56 16.45 -8.97
N ARG A 498 10.83 15.45 -8.09
CA ARG A 498 11.22 15.68 -6.70
C ARG A 498 10.13 16.38 -5.88
N MET A 499 9.03 15.64 -5.60
CA MET A 499 8.05 16.10 -4.62
C MET A 499 8.73 16.34 -3.29
N THR A 500 8.68 17.57 -2.81
CA THR A 500 9.20 18.01 -1.51
C THR A 500 8.03 18.32 -0.61
N ASP A 501 7.94 17.62 0.51
CA ASP A 501 6.96 17.91 1.56
C ASP A 501 7.53 18.99 2.48
N VAL A 502 6.71 19.95 2.89
CA VAL A 502 7.07 20.99 3.84
C VAL A 502 6.31 20.77 5.14
N TYR A 503 7.07 20.63 6.21
CA TYR A 503 6.56 20.56 7.57
C TYR A 503 6.88 21.82 8.35
N GLU A 504 6.04 22.16 9.30
CA GLU A 504 6.37 23.12 10.36
C GLU A 504 6.80 22.35 11.61
N VAL A 505 7.89 22.76 12.23
CA VAL A 505 8.32 22.22 13.53
C VAL A 505 7.55 22.95 14.63
N LEU A 506 6.58 22.27 15.23
CA LEU A 506 5.71 22.82 16.27
C LEU A 506 6.43 22.94 17.63
N GLN A 507 7.21 21.92 17.96
CA GLN A 507 7.96 21.84 19.20
C GLN A 507 9.45 21.74 18.92
N PRO A 508 10.22 22.84 18.86
CA PRO A 508 11.64 22.79 18.52
C PRO A 508 12.52 22.30 19.68
N ASN A 509 12.02 22.35 20.92
CA ASN A 509 12.80 22.03 22.14
C ASN A 509 12.39 20.66 22.70
N PHE A 510 12.64 19.58 21.96
CA PHE A 510 12.48 18.22 22.46
C PHE A 510 13.85 17.57 22.76
N SER A 511 13.86 16.59 23.67
CA SER A 511 15.06 15.76 23.88
C SER A 511 15.17 14.75 22.74
N ILE A 512 16.24 14.85 21.95
CA ILE A 512 16.50 13.96 20.82
C ILE A 512 16.64 12.51 21.33
N GLU A 513 17.40 12.29 22.40
CA GLU A 513 17.66 10.95 22.94
C GLU A 513 16.38 10.30 23.49
N ALA A 514 15.57 11.07 24.24
CA ALA A 514 14.34 10.55 24.82
C ALA A 514 13.31 10.18 23.74
N LEU A 515 13.13 11.06 22.75
CA LEU A 515 12.21 10.82 21.64
C LEU A 515 12.72 9.70 20.72
N ALA A 516 14.01 9.63 20.47
CA ALA A 516 14.62 8.53 19.69
C ALA A 516 14.40 7.18 20.37
N SER A 517 14.60 7.10 21.68
CA SER A 517 14.36 5.87 22.45
C SER A 517 12.89 5.44 22.34
N GLN A 518 11.96 6.38 22.53
CA GLN A 518 10.52 6.09 22.41
C GLN A 518 10.17 5.57 21.02
N LEU A 519 10.58 6.27 19.95
CA LEU A 519 10.28 5.87 18.57
C LEU A 519 10.94 4.52 18.20
N PHE A 520 12.15 4.27 18.72
CA PHE A 520 12.84 2.99 18.49
C PHE A 520 12.11 1.83 19.18
N ASP A 521 11.66 2.03 20.43
CA ASP A 521 10.90 1.02 21.16
C ASP A 521 9.57 0.69 20.47
N GLU A 522 8.89 1.68 19.90
CA GLU A 522 7.71 1.49 19.08
C GLU A 522 8.00 0.69 17.81
N CYS A 523 9.13 0.95 17.13
CA CYS A 523 9.55 0.16 15.96
C CYS A 523 9.88 -1.28 16.35
N ARG A 524 10.55 -1.50 17.46
CA ARG A 524 10.88 -2.84 18.00
C ARG A 524 9.63 -3.61 18.44
N HIS A 525 8.64 -2.92 19.00
CA HIS A 525 7.37 -3.52 19.34
C HIS A 525 6.64 -4.03 18.09
N ARG A 526 6.60 -3.21 17.03
CA ARG A 526 6.04 -3.61 15.75
C ARG A 526 6.78 -4.79 15.12
N GLU A 527 8.10 -4.81 15.16
CA GLU A 527 8.91 -5.94 14.70
C GLU A 527 8.47 -7.25 15.36
N ARG A 528 8.31 -7.24 16.71
CA ARG A 528 7.84 -8.43 17.44
C ARG A 528 6.45 -8.90 16.99
N ILE A 529 5.50 -7.97 16.82
CA ILE A 529 4.15 -8.30 16.32
C ILE A 529 4.20 -8.95 14.94
N GLU A 530 5.01 -8.42 14.03
CA GLU A 530 5.13 -8.97 12.67
C GLU A 530 5.76 -10.38 12.69
N ILE A 531 6.75 -10.63 13.55
CA ILE A 531 7.32 -11.97 13.74
C ILE A 531 6.28 -12.93 14.34
N GLU A 532 5.50 -12.51 15.35
CA GLU A 532 4.43 -13.30 15.93
C GLU A 532 3.36 -13.67 14.90
N ARG A 533 3.04 -12.78 13.97
CA ARG A 533 2.10 -13.08 12.86
C ARG A 533 2.62 -14.16 11.92
N LEU A 534 3.91 -14.14 11.61
CA LEU A 534 4.53 -15.20 10.81
C LEU A 534 4.45 -16.55 11.52
N GLN A 535 4.67 -16.58 12.83
CA GLN A 535 4.54 -17.81 13.62
C GLN A 535 3.08 -18.29 13.72
N ALA A 536 2.13 -17.37 13.87
CA ALA A 536 0.70 -17.69 13.86
C ALA A 536 0.26 -18.28 12.50
N MET A 537 0.83 -17.77 11.39
CA MET A 537 0.58 -18.29 10.04
C MET A 537 1.07 -19.74 9.89
N LEU A 538 2.26 -20.05 10.38
CA LEU A 538 2.78 -21.41 10.42
C LEU A 538 1.89 -22.33 11.25
N ALA A 539 1.52 -21.88 12.45
CA ALA A 539 0.65 -22.64 13.35
C ALA A 539 -0.73 -22.94 12.76
N LEU A 540 -1.25 -22.06 11.87
CA LEU A 540 -2.48 -22.35 11.13
C LEU A 540 -2.27 -23.53 10.17
N PHE A 541 -1.22 -23.53 9.36
CA PHE A 541 -0.98 -24.57 8.36
C PHE A 541 -0.58 -25.93 8.97
N GLU A 542 0.07 -25.91 10.14
CA GLU A 542 0.47 -27.12 10.88
C GLU A 542 -0.57 -27.56 11.91
N SER A 543 -1.79 -26.99 11.86
CA SER A 543 -2.85 -27.32 12.80
C SER A 543 -3.36 -28.75 12.60
N GLU A 544 -3.60 -29.46 13.70
CA GLU A 544 -4.34 -30.73 13.72
C GLU A 544 -5.86 -30.53 13.79
N SER A 545 -6.30 -29.28 13.97
CA SER A 545 -7.72 -28.89 13.97
C SER A 545 -8.13 -28.38 12.59
N CYS A 546 -9.43 -28.39 12.29
CA CYS A 546 -10.00 -27.91 11.04
C CYS A 546 -9.47 -26.52 10.66
N LEU A 547 -8.83 -26.40 9.48
CA LEU A 547 -8.18 -25.16 9.02
C LEU A 547 -9.19 -24.01 8.90
N THR A 548 -10.36 -24.27 8.33
CA THR A 548 -11.42 -23.27 8.17
C THR A 548 -11.93 -22.75 9.50
N ARG A 549 -12.08 -23.65 10.49
CA ARG A 549 -12.42 -23.26 11.86
C ARG A 549 -11.36 -22.36 12.48
N ARG A 550 -10.09 -22.75 12.40
CA ARG A 550 -8.97 -21.94 12.93
C ARG A 550 -8.91 -20.55 12.29
N LEU A 551 -9.20 -20.48 10.98
CA LEU A 551 -9.27 -19.22 10.26
C LEU A 551 -10.46 -18.36 10.75
N ALA A 552 -11.64 -18.96 10.95
CA ALA A 552 -12.82 -18.28 11.47
C ALA A 552 -12.57 -17.75 12.90
N GLU A 553 -12.03 -18.60 13.79
CA GLU A 553 -11.67 -18.24 15.17
C GLU A 553 -10.70 -17.05 15.24
N HIS A 554 -9.70 -16.99 14.32
CA HIS A 554 -8.75 -15.88 14.25
C HIS A 554 -9.44 -14.52 14.04
N PHE A 555 -10.53 -14.50 13.27
CA PHE A 555 -11.34 -13.31 13.03
C PHE A 555 -12.53 -13.14 14.00
N GLY A 556 -12.64 -13.99 15.02
CA GLY A 556 -13.73 -13.94 15.99
C GLY A 556 -15.08 -14.35 15.41
N ASP A 557 -15.09 -15.19 14.35
CA ASP A 557 -16.30 -15.74 13.76
C ASP A 557 -16.77 -16.97 14.54
N SER A 558 -18.00 -16.92 15.05
CA SER A 558 -18.63 -17.95 15.86
C SER A 558 -19.33 -19.05 15.06
N THR A 559 -19.15 -19.12 13.76
CA THR A 559 -19.79 -20.14 12.88
C THR A 559 -19.50 -21.59 13.36
N PHE A 560 -18.36 -21.81 14.00
CA PHE A 560 -17.92 -23.12 14.52
C PHE A 560 -17.90 -23.21 16.05
N ASP A 561 -18.91 -22.68 16.73
CA ASP A 561 -18.98 -22.72 18.21
C ASP A 561 -19.20 -24.15 18.79
N ALA A 562 -19.62 -25.10 17.95
CA ALA A 562 -19.71 -26.49 18.35
C ALA A 562 -18.32 -27.11 18.66
N PRO A 563 -18.23 -28.16 19.53
CA PRO A 563 -16.95 -28.79 19.84
C PRO A 563 -16.18 -29.27 18.59
N PRO A 564 -14.85 -29.14 18.56
CA PRO A 564 -14.03 -29.45 17.37
C PRO A 564 -14.14 -30.90 16.89
N ASP A 565 -14.47 -31.80 17.78
CA ASP A 565 -14.58 -33.23 17.47
C ASP A 565 -15.96 -33.64 16.90
N THR A 566 -16.89 -32.68 16.83
CA THR A 566 -18.21 -32.89 16.26
C THR A 566 -18.25 -32.55 14.78
N GLU A 567 -19.23 -33.08 14.06
CA GLU A 567 -19.44 -32.79 12.65
C GLU A 567 -19.71 -31.28 12.41
N GLN A 568 -20.47 -30.65 13.34
CA GLN A 568 -20.75 -29.20 13.29
C GLN A 568 -19.51 -28.34 13.62
N GLY A 569 -18.49 -28.91 14.27
CA GLY A 569 -17.21 -28.24 14.57
C GLY A 569 -16.20 -28.28 13.45
N ARG A 570 -16.51 -28.88 12.29
CA ARG A 570 -15.62 -29.09 11.14
C ARG A 570 -16.23 -28.61 9.84
N CYS A 571 -15.39 -28.13 8.90
CA CYS A 571 -15.87 -27.71 7.58
C CYS A 571 -16.15 -28.88 6.62
N GLY A 572 -15.54 -30.05 6.83
CA GLY A 572 -15.64 -31.21 5.95
C GLY A 572 -14.82 -31.15 4.66
N HIS A 573 -14.19 -30.01 4.34
CA HIS A 573 -13.53 -29.76 3.06
C HIS A 573 -12.18 -29.04 3.20
N CYS A 574 -11.37 -29.39 4.19
CA CYS A 574 -9.96 -28.98 4.27
C CYS A 574 -9.05 -30.19 4.48
N SER A 575 -7.74 -30.02 4.29
CA SER A 575 -6.76 -31.10 4.44
C SER A 575 -6.94 -31.88 5.74
N VAL A 576 -7.14 -31.19 6.87
CA VAL A 576 -7.33 -31.83 8.18
C VAL A 576 -8.63 -32.63 8.24
N CYS A 577 -9.72 -32.09 7.68
CA CYS A 577 -11.00 -32.81 7.65
C CYS A 577 -10.96 -34.07 6.77
N TYR A 578 -10.09 -34.07 5.74
CA TYR A 578 -9.80 -35.25 4.93
C TYR A 578 -8.88 -36.27 5.61
N GLY A 579 -8.42 -36.00 6.83
CA GLY A 579 -7.49 -36.87 7.55
C GLY A 579 -6.02 -36.66 7.20
N HIS A 580 -5.68 -35.53 6.58
CA HIS A 580 -4.32 -35.20 6.15
C HIS A 580 -3.80 -33.94 6.86
N PRO A 581 -3.61 -33.93 8.21
CA PRO A 581 -2.88 -32.87 8.86
C PRO A 581 -1.44 -32.86 8.37
N VAL A 582 -0.90 -31.67 8.17
CA VAL A 582 0.43 -31.50 7.55
C VAL A 582 1.37 -30.85 8.54
N ARG A 583 2.61 -31.32 8.56
CA ARG A 583 3.75 -30.60 9.13
C ARG A 583 4.63 -30.09 7.98
N LEU A 584 4.90 -28.82 7.97
CA LEU A 584 5.74 -28.21 6.93
C LEU A 584 7.19 -28.70 7.13
N PRO A 585 7.90 -29.09 6.03
CA PRO A 585 9.27 -29.54 6.13
C PRO A 585 10.17 -28.41 6.63
N ASP A 586 11.11 -28.78 7.49
CA ASP A 586 12.14 -27.86 7.96
C ASP A 586 13.05 -27.45 6.79
N ALA A 587 13.61 -26.25 6.88
CA ALA A 587 14.63 -25.83 5.93
C ALA A 587 15.85 -26.75 6.03
N PRO A 588 16.55 -27.02 4.92
CA PRO A 588 17.78 -27.79 4.94
C PRO A 588 18.79 -27.20 5.94
N PRO A 589 19.54 -28.03 6.69
CA PRO A 589 20.55 -27.52 7.62
C PRO A 589 21.63 -26.77 6.85
N LEU A 590 21.93 -25.56 7.32
CA LEU A 590 22.98 -24.72 6.73
C LEU A 590 24.32 -25.00 7.42
N ALA A 591 25.44 -24.97 6.68
CA ALA A 591 26.77 -25.09 7.24
C ALA A 591 27.02 -23.98 8.28
N ALA A 592 27.82 -24.23 9.31
CA ALA A 592 28.18 -23.19 10.30
C ALA A 592 28.87 -22.01 9.60
N LEU A 593 28.60 -20.80 10.10
CA LEU A 593 29.29 -19.58 9.66
C LEU A 593 30.78 -19.65 10.08
N SER A 594 31.66 -19.25 9.19
CA SER A 594 33.12 -19.39 9.38
C SER A 594 33.88 -18.08 9.16
N ASP A 595 35.14 -18.01 9.64
CA ASP A 595 36.04 -16.89 9.38
C ASP A 595 36.27 -16.69 7.86
N ALA A 596 36.30 -17.77 7.09
CA ALA A 596 36.46 -17.71 5.65
C ALA A 596 35.24 -17.04 4.98
N ASP A 597 34.02 -17.25 5.50
CA ASP A 597 32.84 -16.59 5.04
C ASP A 597 32.85 -15.08 5.31
N PHE A 598 33.36 -14.69 6.52
CA PHE A 598 33.55 -13.28 6.86
C PHE A 598 34.49 -12.59 5.88
N VAL A 599 35.67 -13.17 5.66
CA VAL A 599 36.69 -12.60 4.76
C VAL A 599 36.12 -12.52 3.32
N ARG A 600 35.46 -13.57 2.85
CA ARG A 600 34.98 -13.64 1.50
C ARG A 600 33.79 -12.69 1.23
N TYR A 601 32.80 -12.65 2.13
CA TYR A 601 31.51 -12.06 1.86
C TYR A 601 31.27 -10.72 2.56
N ALA A 602 31.84 -10.50 3.76
CA ALA A 602 31.66 -9.25 4.49
C ALA A 602 32.74 -8.18 4.13
N THR A 603 33.99 -8.58 3.95
CA THR A 603 35.10 -7.68 3.65
C THR A 603 34.87 -6.77 2.44
N PRO A 604 34.32 -7.25 1.30
CA PRO A 604 34.09 -6.38 0.14
C PRO A 604 33.19 -5.18 0.42
N LEU A 605 32.17 -5.36 1.27
CA LEU A 605 31.33 -4.24 1.68
C LEU A 605 32.04 -3.36 2.71
N ILE A 606 32.79 -3.93 3.64
CA ILE A 606 33.55 -3.19 4.65
C ILE A 606 34.52 -2.21 3.97
N GLU A 607 35.32 -2.68 3.03
CA GLU A 607 36.28 -1.87 2.29
C GLU A 607 35.61 -0.75 1.49
N ARG A 608 34.55 -1.11 0.76
CA ARG A 608 33.81 -0.14 -0.07
C ARG A 608 33.11 0.93 0.77
N HIS A 609 32.54 0.55 1.92
CA HIS A 609 31.88 1.46 2.85
C HIS A 609 32.90 2.40 3.51
N ALA A 610 34.03 1.84 3.98
CA ALA A 610 35.11 2.63 4.56
C ALA A 610 35.70 3.63 3.56
N HIS A 611 35.90 3.23 2.31
CA HIS A 611 36.36 4.12 1.25
C HIS A 611 35.36 5.26 0.97
N GLN A 612 34.06 4.97 0.93
CA GLN A 612 33.02 5.95 0.58
C GLN A 612 32.66 6.88 1.74
N PHE A 613 32.63 6.37 2.98
CA PHE A 613 32.11 7.09 4.15
C PHE A 613 33.14 7.32 5.25
N GLY A 614 34.41 6.91 5.06
CA GLY A 614 35.49 7.11 6.00
C GLY A 614 35.46 6.17 7.22
N GLN A 615 34.50 5.25 7.32
CA GLN A 615 34.35 4.31 8.43
C GLN A 615 33.72 2.99 7.94
N PRO A 616 34.00 1.86 8.61
CA PRO A 616 33.37 0.58 8.27
C PRO A 616 31.88 0.58 8.62
N PRO A 617 31.08 -0.31 8.01
CA PRO A 617 29.69 -0.51 8.39
C PRO A 617 29.61 -1.23 9.75
N ASN A 618 28.52 -1.00 10.48
CA ASN A 618 28.24 -1.77 11.70
C ASN A 618 27.71 -3.19 11.37
N ALA A 619 27.62 -4.05 12.40
CA ALA A 619 27.13 -5.43 12.27
C ALA A 619 25.71 -5.49 11.68
N GLN A 620 24.85 -4.53 12.02
CA GLN A 620 23.49 -4.45 11.50
C GLN A 620 23.45 -4.23 9.97
N ARG A 621 24.25 -3.30 9.44
CA ARG A 621 24.38 -3.04 8.00
C ARG A 621 24.96 -4.22 7.24
N LEU A 622 25.99 -4.86 7.80
CA LEU A 622 26.56 -6.07 7.22
C LEU A 622 25.54 -7.21 7.18
N ALA A 623 24.79 -7.41 8.26
CA ALA A 623 23.74 -8.43 8.30
C ALA A 623 22.63 -8.13 7.26
N HIS A 624 22.20 -6.88 7.12
CA HIS A 624 21.28 -6.50 6.04
C HIS A 624 21.82 -6.87 4.66
N PHE A 625 23.09 -6.60 4.40
CA PHE A 625 23.73 -6.90 3.12
C PHE A 625 23.78 -8.40 2.85
N LEU A 626 24.27 -9.18 3.81
CA LEU A 626 24.44 -10.62 3.66
C LEU A 626 23.10 -11.38 3.59
N CYS A 627 22.06 -10.86 4.27
CA CYS A 627 20.68 -11.37 4.20
C CYS A 627 19.88 -10.85 3.01
N GLY A 628 20.47 -10.07 2.08
CA GLY A 628 19.82 -9.59 0.86
C GLY A 628 18.85 -8.44 1.07
N LEU A 629 18.87 -7.77 2.22
CA LEU A 629 18.01 -6.64 2.52
C LEU A 629 18.55 -5.36 1.88
N THR A 630 17.76 -4.77 1.01
CA THR A 630 18.16 -3.53 0.34
C THR A 630 17.97 -2.34 1.26
N MET A 631 19.07 -1.71 1.67
CA MET A 631 19.07 -0.49 2.45
C MET A 631 19.42 0.73 1.58
N PRO A 632 18.95 1.93 1.91
CA PRO A 632 19.25 3.14 1.13
C PRO A 632 20.74 3.40 0.92
N VAL A 633 21.56 3.14 1.94
CA VAL A 633 23.03 3.31 1.90
C VAL A 633 23.71 2.39 0.88
N PHE A 634 23.08 1.30 0.46
CA PHE A 634 23.65 0.34 -0.50
C PHE A 634 23.60 0.81 -1.95
N THR A 635 22.75 1.76 -2.27
CA THR A 635 22.62 2.28 -3.65
C THR A 635 23.90 2.97 -4.13
N PRO A 636 24.46 3.97 -3.44
CA PRO A 636 25.71 4.61 -3.85
C PRO A 636 26.89 3.64 -3.82
N LEU A 637 26.85 2.63 -2.96
CA LEU A 637 27.88 1.60 -2.85
C LEU A 637 27.79 0.54 -3.96
N LYS A 638 26.72 0.53 -4.77
CA LYS A 638 26.43 -0.56 -5.72
C LYS A 638 26.54 -1.94 -5.04
N ALA A 639 26.11 -2.05 -3.79
CA ALA A 639 26.33 -3.23 -2.95
C ALA A 639 25.77 -4.52 -3.54
N ARG A 640 24.67 -4.43 -4.29
CA ARG A 640 24.07 -5.60 -4.98
C ARG A 640 25.00 -6.29 -5.98
N SER A 641 26.06 -5.62 -6.43
CA SER A 641 27.05 -6.21 -7.35
C SER A 641 28.21 -6.89 -6.65
N LEU A 642 28.23 -6.94 -5.32
CA LEU A 642 29.25 -7.62 -4.51
C LEU A 642 28.85 -9.06 -4.23
N ASP A 643 29.83 -9.96 -4.21
CA ASP A 643 29.62 -11.41 -4.03
C ASP A 643 28.90 -11.80 -2.73
N GLY A 644 29.00 -10.96 -1.69
CA GLY A 644 28.32 -11.21 -0.41
C GLY A 644 26.86 -10.82 -0.36
N PHE A 645 26.31 -10.11 -1.37
CA PHE A 645 24.92 -9.68 -1.31
C PHE A 645 23.98 -10.88 -1.38
N ALA A 646 23.07 -10.99 -0.40
CA ALA A 646 22.06 -12.05 -0.27
C ALA A 646 22.61 -13.49 -0.10
N VAL A 647 23.91 -13.66 0.15
CA VAL A 647 24.50 -15.00 0.31
C VAL A 647 23.92 -15.78 1.50
N PHE A 648 23.40 -15.06 2.50
CA PHE A 648 22.77 -15.61 3.69
C PHE A 648 21.29 -15.29 3.81
N GLU A 649 20.59 -15.09 2.70
CA GLU A 649 19.14 -14.79 2.71
C GLU A 649 18.29 -15.88 3.38
N GLN A 650 18.76 -17.12 3.36
CA GLN A 650 18.10 -18.27 3.99
C GLN A 650 18.48 -18.44 5.49
N ARG A 651 19.34 -17.58 6.03
CA ARG A 651 19.68 -17.58 7.46
C ARG A 651 18.83 -16.58 8.25
N ALA A 652 18.67 -16.86 9.54
CA ALA A 652 18.04 -15.91 10.44
C ALA A 652 18.90 -14.65 10.58
N TYR A 653 18.32 -13.48 10.30
CA TYR A 653 19.01 -12.20 10.45
C TYR A 653 19.66 -12.00 11.84
N PRO A 654 19.02 -12.36 13.00
CA PRO A 654 19.67 -12.24 14.30
C PRO A 654 20.94 -13.09 14.43
N GLU A 655 20.95 -14.32 13.87
CA GLU A 655 22.13 -15.21 13.86
C GLU A 655 23.30 -14.56 13.10
N VAL A 656 23.03 -14.03 11.90
CA VAL A 656 24.04 -13.38 11.07
C VAL A 656 24.56 -12.11 11.75
N ARG A 657 23.70 -11.33 12.37
CA ARG A 657 24.08 -10.10 13.07
C ARG A 657 24.96 -10.40 14.30
N GLU A 658 24.60 -11.41 15.10
CA GLU A 658 25.37 -11.81 16.28
C GLU A 658 26.74 -12.33 15.88
N TRP A 659 26.83 -13.17 14.87
CA TRP A 659 28.08 -13.64 14.29
C TRP A 659 28.98 -12.48 13.86
N LEU A 660 28.45 -11.48 13.14
CA LEU A 660 29.20 -10.31 12.70
C LEU A 660 29.64 -9.41 13.86
N ALA A 661 28.86 -9.30 14.93
CA ALA A 661 29.21 -8.51 16.10
C ALA A 661 30.50 -9.03 16.74
N GLY A 662 30.70 -10.36 16.76
CA GLY A 662 31.95 -10.97 17.27
C GLY A 662 33.25 -10.56 16.55
N TYR A 663 33.16 -10.04 15.30
CA TYR A 663 34.30 -9.53 14.54
C TYR A 663 34.50 -8.01 14.62
N LEU A 664 33.43 -7.27 14.93
CA LEU A 664 33.48 -5.81 14.90
C LEU A 664 33.58 -5.15 16.26
N GLU A 665 33.34 -5.89 17.34
CA GLU A 665 33.50 -5.44 18.74
C GLU A 665 34.90 -5.78 19.30
N CYS A 666 35.74 -6.43 18.51
CA CYS A 666 37.17 -6.64 18.79
C CYS A 666 38.00 -5.59 18.04
#